data_71bb2c16a52405aa8016cf5ef8d5954b
#
_entry.id   71bb2c16a52405aa8016cf5ef8d5954b
#
_cell.length_a   1.000
_cell.length_b   1.000
_cell.length_c   1.000
_cell.angle_alpha   90.00
_cell.angle_beta   90.00
_cell.angle_gamma   90.00
#
_symmetry.space_group_name_H-M   'P 1'
#
loop_
_entity.id
_entity.type
_entity.pdbx_description
1 polymer ?
#
loop_
_entity_poly.entity_id
_entity_poly.type
_entity_poly.pdbx_seq_one_letter_code
_entity_poly.pdbx_strand_id
1 'polypeptide(L)'
;MTRMTESPSWEDEIDIIGRTERVTGGQDGVANRPLKLLANRTRFLKEKYDENAEDISGKVEAIKTFIAGAVLTSPRDEILSGNYRLVWTGAFPKTVPPNSSPVSTGGIGVGRWAYTSDAAIRQEMASGDEGLGADMLQTSVGVSVGEAMRAPAVITGRVNIRNACWNAPQEGAEDDEAADANTAAINRMIQAEGKHVELDSLRRKINAPLCYAGRINIHGAGRGNPSLVWVGGDAPAIARANYTDKDAKGFPNVRLRDLHIIDMAPSRVSHYTVDLSNGNSSGLDGCWIDCPGRKDASGNIIVTADRYGVLLGLARNTTLKGEDGFVAHMKGSRITNGTLMINGTDYNISDCELWGAYRERAVELSAGGTIGDGTQIVPGREAGIFLFNDNKYDIDTMKLIGVYFDGSTNADLFTGWGIKSAEGIGLVSAEIVACDFWHINQGGIYVSKLYSSTIESNFRDCDSDDTGEDDIYCDDVYNTKINNRHFRGLAPKKGDASRVNLGRPLKITAKPGYPISSIGGSSGFSASYARSSISNPTFVRQLGGSFATSFPYGSLPDAASRYGEFIVVGGKPYSSDGARWRDMSGDLTALETATDLHALTVSAGYYTSDITRHSNIPPGVTGAAEIYIGYISAGYRVITVSPIKTSGGIYKQRLDDSRWGEWVKTSG
;
A
#
# COMPACT_ATOMS: atom_id res chain seq x y z
N MET A 1 104.55 -9.80 -4.21
CA MET A 1 103.19 -10.27 -3.99
C MET A 1 102.60 -10.75 -5.32
N THR A 2 102.16 -11.98 -5.38
CA THR A 2 101.57 -12.54 -6.58
C THR A 2 100.10 -12.13 -6.55
N ARG A 3 99.61 -11.48 -7.59
CA ARG A 3 98.16 -11.10 -7.70
C ARG A 3 97.39 -12.28 -8.25
N MET A 4 96.16 -12.47 -7.75
CA MET A 4 95.22 -13.46 -8.24
C MET A 4 94.67 -12.96 -9.57
N THR A 5 94.53 -13.83 -10.57
CA THR A 5 93.94 -13.52 -11.84
C THR A 5 92.42 -13.69 -11.69
N GLU A 6 91.66 -12.64 -11.99
CA GLU A 6 90.18 -12.62 -11.93
C GLU A 6 89.60 -12.71 -13.34
N SER A 7 88.46 -13.43 -13.47
CA SER A 7 87.66 -13.51 -14.68
C SER A 7 86.28 -12.95 -14.45
N PRO A 8 85.69 -12.17 -15.35
CA PRO A 8 84.32 -11.67 -15.18
C PRO A 8 83.33 -12.79 -15.49
N SER A 9 83.24 -13.76 -14.61
CA SER A 9 82.34 -14.89 -14.74
C SER A 9 81.45 -15.03 -13.49
N TRP A 10 80.18 -15.33 -13.69
CA TRP A 10 79.28 -15.72 -12.60
C TRP A 10 79.53 -17.20 -12.28
N GLU A 11 79.93 -17.45 -11.06
CA GLU A 11 80.14 -18.80 -10.58
C GLU A 11 78.89 -19.20 -9.77
N ASP A 12 78.15 -20.24 -10.22
CA ASP A 12 76.92 -20.63 -9.58
C ASP A 12 77.16 -21.20 -8.15
N GLU A 13 78.26 -21.90 -7.99
CA GLU A 13 78.70 -22.45 -6.71
C GLU A 13 80.05 -21.96 -6.30
N ILE A 14 80.33 -21.94 -5.03
CA ILE A 14 81.68 -21.64 -4.46
C ILE A 14 82.16 -22.90 -3.76
N ASP A 15 83.16 -23.53 -4.33
CA ASP A 15 83.78 -24.70 -3.74
C ASP A 15 84.39 -24.35 -2.40
N ILE A 16 84.06 -25.08 -1.37
CA ILE A 16 84.65 -24.99 -0.06
C ILE A 16 85.69 -26.09 0.11
N ILE A 17 86.76 -25.82 0.90
CA ILE A 17 87.84 -26.81 1.17
C ILE A 17 87.21 -27.96 1.99
N GLY A 18 87.26 -29.15 1.44
CA GLY A 18 86.79 -30.35 2.11
C GLY A 18 87.72 -30.72 3.32
N ARG A 19 87.11 -31.29 4.36
CA ARG A 19 87.78 -31.63 5.61
C ARG A 19 88.97 -32.61 5.44
N THR A 20 88.96 -33.38 4.38
CA THR A 20 89.98 -34.38 4.03
C THR A 20 90.86 -33.90 2.92
N GLU A 21 90.69 -32.72 2.37
CA GLU A 21 91.44 -32.18 1.25
C GLU A 21 92.76 -31.56 1.75
N ARG A 22 93.91 -31.99 1.18
CA ARG A 22 95.18 -31.46 1.54
C ARG A 22 95.34 -30.03 1.03
N VAL A 23 95.53 -29.08 1.96
CA VAL A 23 95.67 -27.67 1.64
C VAL A 23 97.05 -27.44 1.01
N THR A 24 97.08 -27.07 -0.24
CA THR A 24 98.26 -26.68 -0.99
C THR A 24 98.31 -25.15 -1.18
N GLY A 25 99.47 -24.54 -1.03
CA GLY A 25 99.67 -23.13 -1.31
C GLY A 25 100.00 -22.88 -2.80
N GLY A 26 99.99 -21.63 -3.20
CA GLY A 26 100.21 -21.18 -4.58
C GLY A 26 99.00 -20.62 -5.24
N GLN A 27 99.17 -19.97 -6.40
CA GLN A 27 98.12 -19.24 -7.06
C GLN A 27 96.89 -20.12 -7.39
N ASP A 28 97.12 -21.35 -7.74
CA ASP A 28 96.10 -22.34 -8.04
C ASP A 28 95.93 -23.39 -6.93
N GLY A 29 96.45 -23.10 -5.75
CA GLY A 29 96.31 -23.99 -4.60
C GLY A 29 94.93 -24.07 -4.06
N VAL A 30 94.58 -25.21 -3.42
CA VAL A 30 93.22 -25.50 -2.89
C VAL A 30 92.74 -24.38 -1.96
N ALA A 31 93.64 -23.75 -1.18
CA ALA A 31 93.30 -22.63 -0.28
C ALA A 31 92.75 -21.40 -1.01
N ASN A 32 93.12 -21.20 -2.27
CA ASN A 32 92.78 -20.01 -3.04
C ASN A 32 91.59 -20.23 -3.95
N ARG A 33 91.09 -21.44 -4.11
CA ARG A 33 89.91 -21.78 -4.98
C ARG A 33 88.67 -21.02 -4.59
N PRO A 34 88.20 -21.01 -3.35
CA PRO A 34 87.02 -20.23 -2.95
C PRO A 34 87.19 -18.73 -3.18
N LEU A 35 88.42 -18.25 -2.90
CA LEU A 35 88.74 -16.82 -3.07
C LEU A 35 88.73 -16.40 -4.53
N LYS A 36 89.15 -17.27 -5.45
CA LYS A 36 89.17 -17.03 -6.89
C LYS A 36 87.76 -16.98 -7.42
N LEU A 37 86.89 -17.89 -7.00
CA LEU A 37 85.48 -17.90 -7.36
C LEU A 37 84.72 -16.66 -6.86
N LEU A 38 85.01 -16.21 -5.62
CA LEU A 38 84.44 -14.98 -5.10
C LEU A 38 84.98 -13.75 -5.86
N ALA A 39 86.29 -13.70 -6.20
CA ALA A 39 86.86 -12.61 -6.97
C ALA A 39 86.24 -12.52 -8.38
N ASN A 40 85.98 -13.67 -9.04
CA ASN A 40 85.26 -13.73 -10.32
C ASN A 40 83.83 -13.16 -10.21
N ARG A 41 83.07 -13.58 -9.22
CA ARG A 41 81.74 -13.02 -8.97
C ARG A 41 81.80 -11.49 -8.73
N THR A 42 82.72 -11.04 -7.90
CA THR A 42 82.84 -9.62 -7.59
C THR A 42 83.18 -8.81 -8.84
N ARG A 43 84.07 -9.34 -9.69
CA ARG A 43 84.38 -8.71 -10.97
C ARG A 43 83.22 -8.68 -11.92
N PHE A 44 82.45 -9.77 -12.05
CA PHE A 44 81.27 -9.84 -12.83
C PHE A 44 80.23 -8.78 -12.39
N LEU A 45 79.94 -8.71 -11.09
CA LEU A 45 79.03 -7.72 -10.54
C LEU A 45 79.47 -6.29 -10.80
N LYS A 46 80.76 -6.03 -10.69
CA LYS A 46 81.29 -4.69 -10.99
C LYS A 46 81.16 -4.32 -12.46
N GLU A 47 81.41 -5.23 -13.38
CA GLU A 47 81.22 -4.98 -14.81
C GLU A 47 79.76 -4.75 -15.14
N LYS A 48 78.86 -5.53 -14.55
CA LYS A 48 77.38 -5.32 -14.72
C LYS A 48 76.91 -4.00 -14.11
N TYR A 49 77.48 -3.58 -12.99
CA TYR A 49 77.21 -2.26 -12.41
C TYR A 49 77.66 -1.14 -13.32
N ASP A 50 78.89 -1.25 -13.84
CA ASP A 50 79.47 -0.23 -14.72
C ASP A 50 78.73 -0.13 -16.05
N GLU A 51 78.28 -1.30 -16.67
CA GLU A 51 77.41 -1.34 -17.83
C GLU A 51 76.06 -0.65 -17.57
N ASN A 52 75.46 -0.94 -16.44
CA ASN A 52 74.18 -0.31 -16.07
C ASN A 52 74.35 1.20 -15.79
N ALA A 53 75.43 1.62 -15.19
CA ALA A 53 75.69 3.03 -14.94
C ALA A 53 75.92 3.82 -16.25
N GLU A 54 76.64 3.22 -17.23
CA GLU A 54 76.78 3.79 -18.57
C GLU A 54 75.46 3.87 -19.30
N ASP A 55 74.59 2.81 -19.22
CA ASP A 55 73.27 2.77 -19.86
C ASP A 55 72.33 3.82 -19.25
N ILE A 56 72.34 3.97 -17.92
CA ILE A 56 71.59 5.01 -17.23
C ILE A 56 72.13 6.40 -17.60
N SER A 57 73.37 6.61 -17.62
CA SER A 57 73.99 7.88 -18.02
C SER A 57 73.60 8.26 -19.47
N GLY A 58 73.73 7.31 -20.38
CA GLY A 58 73.29 7.49 -21.76
C GLY A 58 71.81 7.81 -21.93
N LYS A 59 70.97 7.18 -21.10
CA LYS A 59 69.52 7.49 -21.06
C LYS A 59 69.24 8.88 -20.48
N VAL A 60 70.00 9.33 -19.50
CA VAL A 60 69.85 10.69 -18.92
C VAL A 60 70.32 11.75 -19.93
N GLU A 61 71.40 11.54 -20.64
CA GLU A 61 71.89 12.47 -21.68
C GLU A 61 71.02 12.52 -22.91
N ALA A 62 70.26 11.43 -23.19
CA ALA A 62 69.33 11.32 -24.29
C ALA A 62 67.93 11.84 -23.97
N ILE A 63 67.70 12.44 -22.79
CA ILE A 63 66.36 12.99 -22.44
C ILE A 63 66.05 14.15 -23.39
N LYS A 64 65.08 13.89 -24.26
CA LYS A 64 64.53 14.90 -25.16
C LYS A 64 63.64 15.86 -24.33
N THR A 65 63.76 17.15 -24.58
CA THR A 65 62.98 18.18 -23.87
C THR A 65 62.35 19.15 -24.85
N PHE A 66 61.20 19.74 -24.50
CA PHE A 66 60.56 20.79 -25.30
C PHE A 66 61.43 22.06 -25.40
N ILE A 67 62.33 22.26 -24.44
CA ILE A 67 63.27 23.40 -24.45
C ILE A 67 64.36 23.15 -25.50
N ALA A 68 64.93 21.97 -25.55
CA ALA A 68 65.99 21.62 -26.50
C ALA A 68 65.44 21.33 -27.91
N GLY A 69 64.20 20.98 -28.02
CA GLY A 69 63.60 20.44 -29.23
C GLY A 69 63.98 18.97 -29.44
N ALA A 70 63.26 18.26 -30.26
CA ALA A 70 63.50 16.85 -30.54
C ALA A 70 62.85 16.39 -31.84
N VAL A 71 63.36 15.30 -32.41
CA VAL A 71 62.62 14.51 -33.41
C VAL A 71 62.30 13.16 -32.78
N LEU A 72 61.00 12.86 -32.68
CA LEU A 72 60.53 11.59 -32.18
C LEU A 72 60.23 10.69 -33.37
N THR A 73 60.80 9.51 -33.38
CA THR A 73 60.72 8.56 -34.50
C THR A 73 59.89 7.33 -34.16
N SER A 74 59.57 7.16 -32.88
CA SER A 74 58.89 5.97 -32.38
C SER A 74 57.88 6.34 -31.30
N PRO A 75 56.79 5.58 -31.13
CA PRO A 75 55.85 5.70 -30.02
C PRO A 75 56.47 5.50 -28.63
N ARG A 76 57.72 4.98 -28.59
CA ARG A 76 58.46 4.79 -27.34
C ARG A 76 59.35 5.99 -26.99
N ASP A 77 59.47 6.96 -27.88
CA ASP A 77 60.25 8.17 -27.63
C ASP A 77 59.51 9.07 -26.66
N GLU A 78 60.16 9.31 -25.50
CA GLU A 78 59.65 10.20 -24.48
C GLU A 78 60.28 11.59 -24.60
N ILE A 79 59.51 12.62 -24.26
CA ILE A 79 59.99 13.99 -24.15
C ILE A 79 59.55 14.59 -22.82
N LEU A 80 60.43 15.40 -22.20
CA LEU A 80 60.18 16.01 -20.90
C LEU A 80 59.60 17.43 -21.06
N SER A 81 58.52 17.70 -20.36
CA SER A 81 57.91 19.02 -20.20
C SER A 81 57.85 19.35 -18.70
N GLY A 82 58.74 20.14 -18.18
CA GLY A 82 58.89 20.35 -16.74
C GLY A 82 59.23 19.03 -16.03
N ASN A 83 58.38 18.60 -15.11
CA ASN A 83 58.55 17.36 -14.37
C ASN A 83 57.79 16.17 -14.98
N TYR A 84 57.14 16.37 -16.15
CA TYR A 84 56.28 15.37 -16.75
C TYR A 84 56.90 14.77 -18.01
N ARG A 85 56.80 13.47 -18.17
CA ARG A 85 57.15 12.75 -19.39
C ARG A 85 55.95 12.57 -20.27
N LEU A 86 56.12 12.89 -21.55
CA LEU A 86 55.07 12.77 -22.55
C LEU A 86 55.54 11.91 -23.72
N VAL A 87 54.64 11.17 -24.32
CA VAL A 87 54.81 10.47 -25.59
C VAL A 87 53.89 11.08 -26.63
N TRP A 88 54.30 11.05 -27.88
CA TRP A 88 53.45 11.42 -29.00
C TRP A 88 52.64 10.18 -29.46
N THR A 89 51.30 10.27 -29.53
CA THR A 89 50.44 9.18 -29.94
C THR A 89 49.88 9.34 -31.35
N GLY A 90 50.28 10.43 -32.07
CA GLY A 90 49.93 10.68 -33.46
C GLY A 90 50.91 10.08 -34.48
N ALA A 91 50.95 10.61 -35.69
CA ALA A 91 51.81 10.13 -36.77
C ALA A 91 53.30 10.46 -36.51
N PHE A 92 54.20 9.59 -36.91
CA PHE A 92 55.67 9.74 -36.84
C PHE A 92 56.29 9.91 -38.24
N PRO A 93 57.44 10.60 -38.36
CA PRO A 93 58.20 11.27 -37.27
C PRO A 93 57.50 12.56 -36.80
N LYS A 94 57.61 12.85 -35.48
CA LYS A 94 57.14 14.07 -34.88
C LYS A 94 58.29 15.00 -34.59
N THR A 95 58.35 16.16 -35.24
CA THR A 95 59.33 17.22 -34.92
C THR A 95 58.78 18.14 -33.85
N VAL A 96 59.58 18.35 -32.79
CA VAL A 96 59.30 19.27 -31.69
C VAL A 96 60.28 20.40 -31.77
N PRO A 97 59.88 21.63 -32.10
CA PRO A 97 60.79 22.78 -32.17
C PRO A 97 61.41 23.12 -30.81
N PRO A 98 62.63 23.67 -30.75
CA PRO A 98 63.19 24.23 -29.54
C PRO A 98 62.31 25.33 -28.93
N ASN A 99 62.32 25.44 -27.59
CA ASN A 99 61.51 26.41 -26.82
C ASN A 99 60.00 26.31 -27.10
N SER A 100 59.52 25.12 -27.38
CA SER A 100 58.09 24.82 -27.57
C SER A 100 57.45 24.24 -26.30
N SER A 101 56.16 23.97 -26.37
CA SER A 101 55.40 23.34 -25.30
C SER A 101 54.48 22.26 -25.87
N PRO A 102 53.95 21.37 -25.05
CA PRO A 102 52.93 20.41 -25.50
C PRO A 102 51.74 21.10 -26.20
N VAL A 103 51.28 22.23 -25.69
CA VAL A 103 50.16 22.98 -26.26
C VAL A 103 50.49 23.54 -27.64
N SER A 104 51.70 24.15 -27.79
CA SER A 104 52.10 24.76 -29.08
C SER A 104 52.46 23.71 -30.17
N THR A 105 52.66 22.46 -29.79
CA THR A 105 53.10 21.37 -30.71
C THR A 105 52.02 20.31 -30.95
N GLY A 106 50.75 20.59 -30.58
CA GLY A 106 49.65 19.72 -30.92
C GLY A 106 48.63 19.51 -29.80
N GLY A 107 48.93 19.91 -28.57
CA GLY A 107 48.02 19.72 -27.42
C GLY A 107 48.07 18.30 -26.83
N ILE A 108 47.39 18.12 -25.72
CA ILE A 108 47.25 16.81 -25.04
C ILE A 108 45.94 16.16 -25.47
N GLY A 109 45.94 14.84 -25.69
CA GLY A 109 44.73 14.08 -26.03
C GLY A 109 44.99 12.92 -26.98
N VAL A 110 43.94 12.23 -27.41
CA VAL A 110 44.00 11.08 -28.33
C VAL A 110 44.60 11.51 -29.68
N GLY A 111 45.64 10.78 -30.14
CA GLY A 111 46.37 11.11 -31.36
C GLY A 111 47.31 12.32 -31.22
N ARG A 112 47.58 12.77 -30.02
CA ARG A 112 48.41 13.93 -29.65
C ARG A 112 49.38 13.56 -28.53
N TRP A 113 49.76 14.52 -27.69
CA TRP A 113 50.62 14.24 -26.52
C TRP A 113 49.81 13.50 -25.45
N ALA A 114 50.44 12.46 -24.88
CA ALA A 114 49.93 11.75 -23.72
C ALA A 114 51.02 11.67 -22.64
N TYR A 115 50.64 11.76 -21.39
CA TYR A 115 51.54 11.63 -20.25
C TYR A 115 51.92 10.16 -19.96
N THR A 116 53.15 9.90 -19.51
CA THR A 116 53.63 8.55 -19.17
C THR A 116 53.95 8.38 -17.67
N SER A 117 53.84 9.45 -16.88
CA SER A 117 54.16 9.41 -15.43
C SER A 117 52.93 9.26 -14.55
N ASP A 118 53.12 8.72 -13.35
CA ASP A 118 52.12 8.60 -12.30
C ASP A 118 51.46 9.95 -11.95
N ALA A 119 52.21 11.04 -11.94
CA ALA A 119 51.70 12.39 -11.72
C ALA A 119 50.74 12.84 -12.85
N ALA A 120 50.99 12.40 -14.06
CA ALA A 120 50.17 12.69 -15.21
C ALA A 120 48.85 11.90 -15.17
N ILE A 121 48.94 10.62 -14.83
CA ILE A 121 47.74 9.79 -14.64
C ILE A 121 46.87 10.40 -13.54
N ARG A 122 47.46 10.89 -12.45
CA ARG A 122 46.72 11.57 -11.39
C ARG A 122 46.07 12.87 -11.87
N GLN A 123 46.70 13.61 -12.73
CA GLN A 123 46.14 14.83 -13.32
C GLN A 123 45.03 14.51 -14.30
N GLU A 124 45.17 13.48 -15.13
CA GLU A 124 44.11 12.98 -16.01
C GLU A 124 42.91 12.43 -15.22
N MET A 125 43.17 11.72 -14.11
CA MET A 125 42.15 11.23 -13.19
C MET A 125 41.41 12.36 -12.45
N ALA A 126 42.05 13.51 -12.26
CA ALA A 126 41.44 14.69 -11.64
C ALA A 126 40.75 15.62 -12.64
N SER A 127 40.83 15.31 -13.95
CA SER A 127 40.20 16.11 -15.00
C SER A 127 38.68 15.88 -15.03
N GLY A 128 37.92 16.93 -15.36
CA GLY A 128 36.50 16.87 -15.68
C GLY A 128 36.20 16.68 -17.16
N ASP A 129 37.25 16.54 -18.01
CA ASP A 129 37.06 16.40 -19.46
C ASP A 129 36.55 15.01 -19.84
N GLU A 130 35.81 14.92 -20.94
CA GLU A 130 35.27 13.65 -21.44
C GLU A 130 36.42 12.66 -21.81
N GLY A 131 36.28 11.44 -21.34
CA GLY A 131 37.30 10.38 -21.52
C GLY A 131 38.45 10.43 -20.50
N LEU A 132 38.50 11.41 -19.61
CA LEU A 132 39.46 11.57 -18.51
C LEU A 132 38.74 11.46 -17.14
N GLY A 133 39.51 11.64 -16.08
CA GLY A 133 38.97 11.61 -14.72
C GLY A 133 38.30 10.27 -14.37
N ALA A 134 37.06 10.33 -13.96
CA ALA A 134 36.31 9.14 -13.59
C ALA A 134 36.06 8.17 -14.76
N ASP A 135 36.14 8.63 -16.01
CA ASP A 135 35.99 7.79 -17.20
C ASP A 135 37.18 6.85 -17.42
N MET A 136 38.34 7.14 -16.82
CA MET A 136 39.53 6.27 -16.88
C MET A 136 39.42 5.05 -15.96
N LEU A 137 38.47 5.03 -15.04
CA LEU A 137 38.27 3.93 -14.10
C LEU A 137 37.14 3.06 -14.62
N GLN A 138 37.38 1.76 -14.73
CA GLN A 138 36.32 0.80 -15.10
C GLN A 138 35.71 0.13 -13.88
N THR A 139 34.41 -0.06 -13.93
CA THR A 139 33.66 -0.87 -12.97
C THR A 139 33.81 -2.35 -13.31
N SER A 140 33.46 -3.22 -12.38
CA SER A 140 33.45 -4.68 -12.58
C SER A 140 32.49 -5.16 -13.68
N VAL A 141 31.59 -4.29 -14.14
CA VAL A 141 30.62 -4.59 -15.22
C VAL A 141 31.04 -4.01 -16.59
N GLY A 142 32.29 -3.49 -16.70
CA GLY A 142 32.84 -3.04 -17.96
C GLY A 142 32.43 -1.64 -18.43
N VAL A 143 31.81 -0.85 -17.55
CA VAL A 143 31.42 0.55 -17.80
C VAL A 143 32.37 1.47 -17.04
N SER A 144 32.74 2.65 -17.60
CA SER A 144 33.56 3.58 -16.86
C SER A 144 32.81 4.15 -15.64
N VAL A 145 33.57 4.53 -14.60
CA VAL A 145 32.99 5.20 -13.42
C VAL A 145 32.34 6.54 -13.81
N GLY A 146 32.94 7.28 -14.74
CA GLY A 146 32.37 8.53 -15.25
C GLY A 146 31.04 8.31 -15.98
N GLU A 147 30.96 7.28 -16.83
CA GLU A 147 29.72 6.89 -17.48
C GLU A 147 28.68 6.43 -16.46
N ALA A 148 29.09 5.64 -15.47
CA ALA A 148 28.23 5.21 -14.39
C ALA A 148 27.72 6.37 -13.53
N MET A 149 28.52 7.41 -13.34
CA MET A 149 28.09 8.63 -12.63
C MET A 149 27.18 9.52 -13.48
N ARG A 150 27.39 9.54 -14.80
CA ARG A 150 26.48 10.23 -15.74
C ARG A 150 25.18 9.47 -15.95
N ALA A 151 25.23 8.16 -15.89
CA ALA A 151 24.07 7.28 -16.01
C ALA A 151 24.04 6.22 -14.88
N PRO A 152 23.86 6.61 -13.60
CA PRO A 152 23.97 5.70 -12.46
C PRO A 152 22.99 4.54 -12.52
N ALA A 153 21.93 4.67 -13.30
CA ALA A 153 20.96 3.61 -13.54
C ALA A 153 21.55 2.34 -14.20
N VAL A 154 22.58 2.50 -14.98
CA VAL A 154 23.26 1.38 -15.68
C VAL A 154 23.89 0.40 -14.68
N ILE A 155 24.39 0.91 -13.55
CA ILE A 155 25.06 0.08 -12.55
C ILE A 155 24.16 -0.30 -11.38
N THR A 156 23.40 0.66 -10.84
CA THR A 156 22.63 0.46 -9.61
C THR A 156 21.16 0.17 -9.85
N GLY A 157 20.66 0.43 -11.06
CA GLY A 157 19.24 0.49 -11.36
C GLY A 157 18.52 1.60 -10.62
N ARG A 158 19.26 2.56 -10.02
CA ARG A 158 18.73 3.70 -9.28
C ARG A 158 19.26 5.00 -9.85
N VAL A 159 18.37 5.96 -10.02
CA VAL A 159 18.72 7.34 -10.41
C VAL A 159 18.29 8.30 -9.32
N ASN A 160 19.16 9.21 -8.92
CA ASN A 160 18.88 10.21 -7.90
C ASN A 160 18.89 11.61 -8.51
N ILE A 161 17.88 12.40 -8.20
CA ILE A 161 17.69 13.75 -8.77
C ILE A 161 18.83 14.73 -8.42
N ARG A 162 19.58 14.46 -7.35
CA ARG A 162 20.74 15.28 -6.96
C ARG A 162 21.95 15.09 -7.86
N ASN A 163 21.96 14.07 -8.70
CA ASN A 163 23.07 13.87 -9.63
C ASN A 163 23.07 14.98 -10.69
N ALA A 164 24.19 15.66 -10.82
CA ALA A 164 24.34 16.81 -11.70
C ALA A 164 24.03 16.53 -13.18
N CYS A 165 24.18 15.26 -13.60
CA CYS A 165 23.85 14.85 -14.98
C CYS A 165 22.36 15.07 -15.38
N TRP A 166 21.47 15.17 -14.42
CA TRP A 166 20.05 15.44 -14.70
C TRP A 166 19.73 16.91 -14.89
N ASN A 167 20.65 17.81 -14.50
CA ASN A 167 20.45 19.27 -14.56
C ASN A 167 19.15 19.72 -13.87
N ALA A 168 18.78 19.06 -12.77
CA ALA A 168 17.66 19.47 -11.97
C ALA A 168 18.05 20.69 -11.10
N PRO A 169 17.23 21.75 -11.05
CA PRO A 169 17.46 22.86 -10.14
C PRO A 169 17.66 22.40 -8.70
N GLN A 170 18.74 22.82 -8.05
CA GLN A 170 19.01 22.51 -6.63
C GLN A 170 18.67 23.69 -5.72
N GLU A 171 18.61 24.90 -6.27
CA GLU A 171 18.13 26.12 -5.65
C GLU A 171 16.94 26.64 -6.45
N GLY A 172 15.97 27.27 -5.80
CA GLY A 172 14.76 27.77 -6.45
C GLY A 172 13.89 26.69 -7.12
N ALA A 173 14.04 25.41 -6.74
CA ALA A 173 13.28 24.30 -7.36
C ALA A 173 11.76 24.44 -7.20
N GLU A 174 11.31 25.22 -6.23
CA GLU A 174 9.90 25.53 -5.97
C GLU A 174 9.39 26.80 -6.69
N ASP A 175 10.23 27.48 -7.43
CA ASP A 175 9.83 28.66 -8.20
C ASP A 175 9.10 28.24 -9.49
N ASP A 176 8.23 29.12 -10.00
CA ASP A 176 7.47 28.83 -11.23
C ASP A 176 8.38 28.67 -12.45
N GLU A 177 9.46 29.46 -12.51
CA GLU A 177 10.47 29.42 -13.56
C GLU A 177 11.26 28.10 -13.60
N ALA A 178 11.32 27.37 -12.49
CA ALA A 178 11.99 26.08 -12.42
C ALA A 178 11.10 24.90 -12.87
N ALA A 179 9.81 25.09 -13.08
CA ALA A 179 8.86 24.01 -13.36
C ALA A 179 9.21 23.21 -14.62
N ASP A 180 9.56 23.88 -15.71
CA ASP A 180 10.00 23.24 -16.97
C ASP A 180 11.27 22.41 -16.77
N ALA A 181 12.27 22.98 -16.09
CA ALA A 181 13.55 22.32 -15.84
C ALA A 181 13.38 21.10 -14.92
N ASN A 182 12.60 21.22 -13.85
CA ASN A 182 12.25 20.11 -12.97
C ASN A 182 11.54 18.99 -13.73
N THR A 183 10.51 19.33 -14.50
CA THR A 183 9.74 18.38 -15.31
C THR A 183 10.64 17.64 -16.29
N ALA A 184 11.48 18.39 -17.02
CA ALA A 184 12.41 17.80 -17.99
C ALA A 184 13.46 16.91 -17.33
N ALA A 185 14.01 17.29 -16.17
CA ALA A 185 14.98 16.51 -15.42
C ALA A 185 14.36 15.18 -14.96
N ILE A 186 13.20 15.21 -14.32
CA ILE A 186 12.54 14.01 -13.79
C ILE A 186 12.11 13.10 -14.95
N ASN A 187 11.58 13.63 -16.05
CA ASN A 187 11.23 12.82 -17.22
C ASN A 187 12.47 12.14 -17.84
N ARG A 188 13.63 12.80 -17.91
CA ARG A 188 14.88 12.14 -18.33
C ARG A 188 15.26 11.00 -17.38
N MET A 189 15.10 11.17 -16.06
CA MET A 189 15.33 10.10 -15.09
C MET A 189 14.37 8.92 -15.28
N ILE A 190 13.08 9.19 -15.50
CA ILE A 190 12.07 8.16 -15.75
C ILE A 190 12.34 7.37 -17.03
N GLN A 191 12.85 8.04 -18.07
CA GLN A 191 13.16 7.45 -19.37
C GLN A 191 14.54 6.76 -19.41
N ALA A 192 15.42 7.06 -18.45
CA ALA A 192 16.69 6.35 -18.31
C ALA A 192 16.44 4.86 -18.01
N GLU A 193 17.40 4.00 -18.34
CA GLU A 193 17.29 2.55 -18.15
C GLU A 193 17.21 2.10 -16.68
N GLY A 194 17.01 3.02 -15.76
CA GLY A 194 16.87 2.77 -14.32
C GLY A 194 15.46 2.34 -13.93
N LYS A 195 15.39 1.36 -13.02
CA LYS A 195 14.12 0.88 -12.46
C LYS A 195 13.65 1.67 -11.23
N HIS A 196 14.49 2.53 -10.69
CA HIS A 196 14.23 3.29 -9.47
C HIS A 196 14.64 4.76 -9.65
N VAL A 197 13.68 5.65 -9.52
CA VAL A 197 13.87 7.11 -9.51
C VAL A 197 13.75 7.58 -8.07
N GLU A 198 14.79 8.22 -7.55
CA GLU A 198 14.80 8.79 -6.21
C GLU A 198 14.72 10.32 -6.29
N LEU A 199 13.65 10.87 -5.72
CA LEU A 199 13.47 12.29 -5.53
C LEU A 199 13.94 12.67 -4.12
N ASP A 200 14.49 13.86 -4.00
CA ASP A 200 14.94 14.40 -2.72
C ASP A 200 13.80 15.09 -1.95
N SER A 201 14.14 15.71 -0.81
CA SER A 201 13.20 16.46 0.02
C SER A 201 12.93 17.88 -0.48
N LEU A 202 13.50 18.30 -1.60
CA LEU A 202 13.21 19.59 -2.18
C LEU A 202 11.81 19.59 -2.80
N ARG A 203 11.07 20.65 -2.51
CA ARG A 203 9.77 20.89 -3.11
C ARG A 203 9.95 21.38 -4.55
N ARG A 204 9.55 20.57 -5.52
CA ARG A 204 9.76 20.84 -6.94
C ARG A 204 8.45 21.09 -7.65
N LYS A 205 8.28 22.26 -8.26
CA LYS A 205 7.16 22.51 -9.18
C LYS A 205 7.36 21.74 -10.48
N ILE A 206 6.28 21.14 -10.97
CA ILE A 206 6.20 20.48 -12.27
C ILE A 206 4.94 20.93 -12.99
N ASN A 207 5.01 21.14 -14.30
CA ASN A 207 3.92 21.70 -15.10
C ASN A 207 3.52 20.84 -16.30
N ALA A 208 4.21 19.75 -16.55
CA ALA A 208 3.82 18.76 -17.54
C ALA A 208 3.94 17.33 -16.95
N PRO A 209 3.19 16.35 -17.49
CA PRO A 209 3.14 14.99 -16.97
C PRO A 209 4.51 14.31 -16.88
N LEU A 210 4.73 13.64 -15.76
CA LEU A 210 5.83 12.69 -15.60
C LEU A 210 5.39 11.35 -16.18
N CYS A 211 5.84 11.05 -17.41
CA CYS A 211 5.36 9.91 -18.18
C CYS A 211 6.32 8.72 -18.12
N TYR A 212 5.80 7.54 -17.76
CA TYR A 212 6.54 6.28 -17.80
C TYR A 212 6.04 5.36 -18.92
N ALA A 213 6.97 4.64 -19.56
CA ALA A 213 6.66 3.61 -20.54
C ALA A 213 7.07 2.20 -20.07
N GLY A 214 7.98 2.13 -19.11
CA GLY A 214 8.54 0.90 -18.56
C GLY A 214 8.19 0.65 -17.09
N ARG A 215 8.58 -0.50 -16.55
CA ARG A 215 8.47 -0.79 -15.12
C ARG A 215 9.34 0.19 -14.32
N ILE A 216 8.74 0.91 -13.37
CA ILE A 216 9.43 1.93 -12.61
C ILE A 216 8.96 1.99 -11.16
N ASN A 217 9.89 2.36 -10.27
CA ASN A 217 9.58 2.77 -8.91
C ASN A 217 10.01 4.22 -8.76
N ILE A 218 9.10 5.09 -8.33
CA ILE A 218 9.41 6.49 -8.00
C ILE A 218 9.33 6.61 -6.48
N HIS A 219 10.44 7.00 -5.88
CA HIS A 219 10.61 7.13 -4.43
C HIS A 219 10.85 8.59 -4.04
N GLY A 220 10.02 9.11 -3.16
CA GLY A 220 10.15 10.45 -2.60
C GLY A 220 10.93 10.45 -1.29
N ALA A 221 10.93 11.59 -0.60
CA ALA A 221 11.65 11.78 0.66
C ALA A 221 10.79 11.57 1.92
N GLY A 222 9.61 10.96 1.76
CA GLY A 222 8.66 10.68 2.83
C GLY A 222 7.34 11.43 2.71
N ARG A 223 6.28 10.84 3.24
CA ARG A 223 4.90 11.36 3.19
C ARG A 223 4.74 12.80 3.71
N GLY A 224 5.55 13.20 4.67
CA GLY A 224 5.51 14.55 5.25
C GLY A 224 6.33 15.60 4.50
N ASN A 225 7.11 15.20 3.48
CA ASN A 225 7.98 16.09 2.74
C ASN A 225 7.48 16.22 1.29
N PRO A 226 6.84 17.34 0.92
CA PRO A 226 6.34 17.52 -0.43
C PRO A 226 7.49 17.48 -1.43
N SER A 227 7.47 16.46 -2.28
CA SER A 227 8.49 16.27 -3.32
C SER A 227 8.08 16.92 -4.63
N LEU A 228 6.76 16.94 -4.92
CA LEU A 228 6.23 17.47 -6.17
C LEU A 228 5.06 18.43 -5.92
N VAL A 229 5.04 19.55 -6.64
CA VAL A 229 3.93 20.48 -6.69
C VAL A 229 3.48 20.57 -8.14
N TRP A 230 2.30 20.06 -8.43
CA TRP A 230 1.70 20.15 -9.75
C TRP A 230 1.09 21.53 -9.96
N VAL A 231 1.58 22.25 -10.96
CA VAL A 231 1.07 23.56 -11.39
C VAL A 231 0.54 23.55 -12.83
N GLY A 232 0.52 22.38 -13.48
CA GLY A 232 -0.07 22.21 -14.80
C GLY A 232 -1.60 22.28 -14.79
N GLY A 233 -2.20 22.14 -15.94
CA GLY A 233 -3.66 22.17 -16.12
C GLY A 233 -4.33 20.81 -15.87
N ASP A 234 -5.41 20.52 -16.62
CA ASP A 234 -6.16 19.27 -16.60
C ASP A 234 -5.38 18.12 -17.28
N ALA A 235 -4.21 17.79 -16.74
CA ALA A 235 -3.39 16.66 -17.13
C ALA A 235 -2.83 16.00 -15.87
N PRO A 236 -2.52 14.68 -15.86
CA PRO A 236 -1.98 14.03 -14.67
C PRO A 236 -0.57 14.53 -14.34
N ALA A 237 -0.24 14.61 -13.05
CA ALA A 237 1.12 14.89 -12.62
C ALA A 237 2.06 13.70 -12.88
N ILE A 238 1.55 12.47 -12.68
CA ILE A 238 2.26 11.23 -12.99
C ILE A 238 1.30 10.33 -13.78
N ALA A 239 1.75 9.83 -14.92
CA ALA A 239 0.96 8.96 -15.76
C ALA A 239 1.79 8.00 -16.59
N ARG A 240 1.14 6.96 -17.10
CA ARG A 240 1.71 6.13 -18.17
C ARG A 240 1.92 6.95 -19.45
N ALA A 241 2.86 6.55 -20.27
CA ALA A 241 2.95 7.07 -21.64
C ALA A 241 1.62 6.80 -22.37
N ASN A 242 1.23 7.73 -23.24
CA ASN A 242 -0.05 7.66 -23.95
C ASN A 242 -1.29 7.58 -23.04
N TYR A 243 -1.26 8.23 -21.88
CA TYR A 243 -2.38 8.23 -20.92
C TYR A 243 -3.69 8.76 -21.53
N THR A 244 -3.64 9.50 -22.62
CA THR A 244 -4.82 9.94 -23.38
C THR A 244 -5.50 8.84 -24.17
N ASP A 245 -4.78 7.74 -24.47
CA ASP A 245 -5.34 6.54 -25.09
C ASP A 245 -5.82 5.55 -24.02
N LYS A 246 -7.13 5.57 -23.75
CA LYS A 246 -7.75 4.71 -22.73
C LYS A 246 -7.63 3.21 -23.02
N ASP A 247 -7.41 2.83 -24.27
CA ASP A 247 -7.35 1.44 -24.73
C ASP A 247 -5.92 0.94 -24.93
N ALA A 248 -4.91 1.77 -24.65
CA ALA A 248 -3.52 1.34 -24.72
C ALA A 248 -3.22 0.23 -23.72
N LYS A 249 -2.54 -0.84 -24.19
CA LYS A 249 -2.23 -2.06 -23.43
C LYS A 249 -0.76 -2.17 -23.06
N GLY A 250 -0.47 -3.08 -22.13
CA GLY A 250 0.90 -3.58 -21.92
C GLY A 250 1.78 -2.69 -21.06
N PHE A 251 1.19 -1.85 -20.21
CA PHE A 251 1.97 -1.03 -19.28
C PHE A 251 2.48 -1.88 -18.11
N PRO A 252 3.77 -1.77 -17.81
CA PRO A 252 4.37 -2.50 -16.70
C PRO A 252 3.99 -1.90 -15.35
N ASN A 253 4.33 -2.64 -14.30
CA ASN A 253 4.06 -2.27 -12.92
C ASN A 253 4.76 -0.96 -12.54
N VAL A 254 4.03 -0.09 -11.86
CA VAL A 254 4.54 1.16 -11.30
C VAL A 254 4.29 1.20 -9.81
N ARG A 255 5.31 1.58 -9.05
CA ARG A 255 5.21 1.81 -7.61
C ARG A 255 5.65 3.22 -7.29
N LEU A 256 4.76 3.96 -6.67
CA LEU A 256 5.07 5.23 -6.03
C LEU A 256 5.28 4.97 -4.55
N ARG A 257 6.40 5.46 -4.00
CA ARG A 257 6.74 5.26 -2.59
C ARG A 257 7.15 6.56 -1.92
N ASP A 258 6.66 6.75 -0.70
CA ASP A 258 7.06 7.88 0.15
C ASP A 258 7.02 9.22 -0.58
N LEU A 259 6.08 9.38 -1.49
CA LEU A 259 5.96 10.54 -2.37
C LEU A 259 4.82 11.44 -1.90
N HIS A 260 5.09 12.72 -1.72
CA HIS A 260 4.07 13.72 -1.45
C HIS A 260 3.87 14.61 -2.68
N ILE A 261 2.67 14.58 -3.24
CA ILE A 261 2.25 15.40 -4.38
C ILE A 261 1.19 16.39 -3.91
N ILE A 262 1.46 17.69 -4.12
CA ILE A 262 0.48 18.76 -3.92
C ILE A 262 -0.07 19.14 -5.30
N ASP A 263 -1.36 19.03 -5.47
CA ASP A 263 -2.05 19.41 -6.71
C ASP A 263 -2.58 20.84 -6.61
N MET A 264 -2.05 21.73 -7.43
CA MET A 264 -2.46 23.14 -7.50
C MET A 264 -3.29 23.45 -8.75
N ALA A 265 -3.67 22.45 -9.54
CA ALA A 265 -4.49 22.66 -10.73
C ALA A 265 -5.81 23.37 -10.39
N PRO A 266 -6.25 24.34 -11.18
CA PRO A 266 -7.48 25.08 -10.91
C PRO A 266 -8.76 24.23 -11.10
N SER A 267 -8.72 23.21 -11.96
CA SER A 267 -9.81 22.23 -12.15
C SER A 267 -9.28 20.98 -12.84
N ARG A 268 -10.01 19.86 -12.70
CA ARG A 268 -9.69 18.57 -13.33
C ARG A 268 -10.95 17.93 -13.88
N VAL A 269 -11.19 18.09 -15.15
CA VAL A 269 -12.38 17.56 -15.84
C VAL A 269 -12.11 16.18 -16.42
N SER A 270 -10.92 15.97 -16.99
CA SER A 270 -10.59 14.80 -17.81
C SER A 270 -9.68 13.80 -17.13
N HIS A 271 -8.73 14.27 -16.30
CA HIS A 271 -7.62 13.44 -15.79
C HIS A 271 -7.46 13.53 -14.27
N TYR A 272 -7.16 12.40 -13.65
CA TYR A 272 -6.77 12.32 -12.22
C TYR A 272 -5.39 12.93 -11.99
N THR A 273 -5.09 13.37 -10.75
CA THR A 273 -3.76 13.88 -10.37
C THR A 273 -2.68 12.85 -10.64
N VAL A 274 -2.95 11.60 -10.28
CA VAL A 274 -2.09 10.45 -10.55
C VAL A 274 -2.88 9.42 -11.34
N ASP A 275 -2.46 9.14 -12.56
CA ASP A 275 -3.10 8.16 -13.45
C ASP A 275 -2.17 6.97 -13.69
N LEU A 276 -2.35 5.91 -12.94
CA LEU A 276 -1.63 4.64 -13.10
C LEU A 276 -2.50 3.59 -13.80
N SER A 277 -3.44 4.04 -14.63
CA SER A 277 -4.36 3.15 -15.35
C SER A 277 -3.66 2.24 -16.34
N ASN A 278 -4.30 1.10 -16.62
CA ASN A 278 -3.84 0.03 -17.52
C ASN A 278 -2.48 -0.55 -17.13
N GLY A 279 -2.05 -0.31 -15.90
CA GLY A 279 -0.82 -0.87 -15.31
C GLY A 279 -1.07 -2.20 -14.62
N ASN A 280 -0.22 -3.18 -14.91
CA ASN A 280 -0.33 -4.52 -14.36
C ASN A 280 0.24 -4.57 -12.94
N SER A 281 -0.57 -4.39 -11.88
CA SER A 281 -0.13 -4.32 -10.48
C SER A 281 0.60 -3.01 -10.10
N SER A 282 -0.06 -1.89 -10.35
CA SER A 282 0.43 -0.56 -9.95
C SER A 282 -0.07 -0.16 -8.55
N GLY A 283 0.62 0.76 -7.89
CA GLY A 283 0.16 1.21 -6.58
C GLY A 283 1.02 2.26 -5.87
N LEU A 284 0.56 2.60 -4.67
CA LEU A 284 1.11 3.62 -3.80
C LEU A 284 1.46 3.02 -2.43
N ASP A 285 2.67 3.30 -1.94
CA ASP A 285 3.13 2.95 -0.59
C ASP A 285 3.61 4.22 0.13
N GLY A 286 3.02 4.55 1.28
CA GLY A 286 3.47 5.70 2.09
C GLY A 286 3.32 7.06 1.39
N CYS A 287 2.47 7.18 0.37
CA CYS A 287 2.31 8.40 -0.40
C CYS A 287 1.27 9.34 0.20
N TRP A 288 1.38 10.63 -0.12
CA TRP A 288 0.35 11.61 0.15
C TRP A 288 0.03 12.39 -1.13
N ILE A 289 -1.24 12.30 -1.56
CA ILE A 289 -1.78 13.07 -2.67
C ILE A 289 -2.70 14.13 -2.07
N ASP A 290 -2.22 15.37 -2.04
CA ASP A 290 -2.91 16.51 -1.46
C ASP A 290 -3.58 17.33 -2.55
N CYS A 291 -4.90 17.25 -2.60
CA CYS A 291 -5.73 17.90 -3.60
C CYS A 291 -6.40 19.17 -3.02
N PRO A 292 -6.72 20.16 -3.86
CA PRO A 292 -7.28 21.41 -3.38
C PRO A 292 -8.69 21.22 -2.83
N GLY A 293 -8.93 21.79 -1.65
CA GLY A 293 -10.25 22.05 -1.12
C GLY A 293 -10.64 23.49 -1.42
N ARG A 294 -11.89 23.75 -1.80
CA ARG A 294 -12.38 25.09 -2.10
C ARG A 294 -13.53 25.47 -1.21
N LYS A 295 -13.55 26.74 -0.81
CA LYS A 295 -14.67 27.35 -0.11
C LYS A 295 -15.16 28.54 -0.91
N ASP A 296 -16.47 28.81 -0.84
CA ASP A 296 -17.05 30.03 -1.40
C ASP A 296 -16.70 31.26 -0.56
N ALA A 297 -17.15 32.43 -0.98
CA ALA A 297 -16.93 33.68 -0.27
C ALA A 297 -17.58 33.70 1.13
N SER A 298 -18.54 32.83 1.38
CA SER A 298 -19.24 32.66 2.66
C SER A 298 -18.58 31.62 3.56
N GLY A 299 -17.52 30.94 3.08
CA GLY A 299 -16.81 29.90 3.80
C GLY A 299 -17.37 28.50 3.63
N ASN A 300 -18.43 28.30 2.84
CA ASN A 300 -19.02 26.99 2.60
C ASN A 300 -18.14 26.16 1.66
N ILE A 301 -18.13 24.86 1.88
CA ILE A 301 -17.40 23.91 1.05
C ILE A 301 -18.02 23.83 -0.34
N ILE A 302 -17.20 24.04 -1.37
CA ILE A 302 -17.58 23.82 -2.77
C ILE A 302 -17.23 22.38 -3.12
N VAL A 303 -18.25 21.54 -3.25
CA VAL A 303 -18.11 20.17 -3.75
C VAL A 303 -18.07 20.21 -5.27
N THR A 304 -17.08 19.56 -5.87
CA THR A 304 -16.93 19.47 -7.30
C THR A 304 -16.85 18.02 -7.77
N ALA A 305 -17.27 17.77 -9.00
CA ALA A 305 -17.07 16.50 -9.70
C ALA A 305 -15.68 16.38 -10.32
N ASP A 306 -14.77 17.29 -9.98
CA ASP A 306 -13.40 17.29 -10.48
C ASP A 306 -12.66 16.00 -10.11
N ARG A 307 -11.86 15.48 -11.05
CA ARG A 307 -11.10 14.24 -10.92
C ARG A 307 -9.77 14.40 -10.17
N TYR A 308 -9.77 15.13 -9.08
CA TYR A 308 -8.61 15.18 -8.21
C TYR A 308 -8.42 13.84 -7.50
N GLY A 309 -7.20 13.36 -7.41
CA GLY A 309 -6.84 12.14 -6.71
C GLY A 309 -6.12 11.11 -7.57
N VAL A 310 -6.48 9.83 -7.43
CA VAL A 310 -5.73 8.71 -7.99
C VAL A 310 -6.63 7.79 -8.80
N LEU A 311 -6.18 7.40 -10.00
CA LEU A 311 -6.79 6.34 -10.80
C LEU A 311 -5.87 5.12 -10.84
N LEU A 312 -6.39 3.97 -10.44
CA LEU A 312 -5.75 2.65 -10.50
C LEU A 312 -6.60 1.67 -11.30
N GLY A 313 -5.97 0.61 -11.81
CA GLY A 313 -6.66 -0.42 -12.58
C GLY A 313 -6.83 -0.03 -14.04
N LEU A 314 -8.02 -0.17 -14.59
CA LEU A 314 -8.34 0.19 -15.97
C LEU A 314 -8.69 1.68 -16.12
N ALA A 315 -8.37 2.26 -17.26
CA ALA A 315 -8.89 3.58 -17.63
C ALA A 315 -10.42 3.53 -17.72
N ARG A 316 -11.09 4.64 -17.40
CA ARG A 316 -12.56 4.71 -17.52
C ARG A 316 -13.02 4.64 -18.98
N ASN A 317 -14.16 3.99 -19.21
CA ASN A 317 -14.75 3.80 -20.54
C ASN A 317 -13.78 3.17 -21.56
N THR A 318 -12.86 2.34 -21.08
CA THR A 318 -11.97 1.53 -21.93
C THR A 318 -12.74 0.35 -22.52
N THR A 319 -12.27 -0.15 -23.67
CA THR A 319 -12.73 -1.42 -24.25
C THR A 319 -11.98 -2.62 -23.67
N LEU A 320 -10.94 -2.40 -22.85
CA LEU A 320 -10.18 -3.44 -22.15
C LEU A 320 -11.06 -4.14 -21.14
N LYS A 321 -10.85 -5.44 -20.95
CA LYS A 321 -11.57 -6.25 -19.98
C LYS A 321 -10.68 -6.62 -18.81
N GLY A 322 -11.29 -6.87 -17.64
CA GLY A 322 -10.61 -7.21 -16.40
C GLY A 322 -9.77 -8.49 -16.43
N GLU A 323 -9.89 -9.31 -17.49
CA GLU A 323 -9.09 -10.52 -17.71
C GLU A 323 -7.58 -10.22 -17.91
N ASP A 324 -7.23 -8.95 -18.14
CA ASP A 324 -5.83 -8.52 -18.35
C ASP A 324 -5.04 -8.34 -17.04
N GLY A 325 -5.59 -8.72 -15.88
CA GLY A 325 -4.84 -8.86 -14.61
C GLY A 325 -4.42 -7.56 -13.93
N PHE A 326 -5.31 -6.58 -13.87
CA PHE A 326 -5.03 -5.28 -13.26
C PHE A 326 -5.23 -5.30 -11.74
N VAL A 327 -4.16 -5.55 -11.01
CA VAL A 327 -4.14 -5.53 -9.55
C VAL A 327 -3.71 -4.15 -9.06
N ALA A 328 -4.46 -3.57 -8.14
CA ALA A 328 -4.13 -2.29 -7.53
C ALA A 328 -3.71 -2.45 -6.07
N HIS A 329 -2.70 -1.69 -5.65
CA HIS A 329 -2.24 -1.69 -4.26
C HIS A 329 -2.15 -0.28 -3.71
N MET A 330 -2.59 -0.11 -2.47
CA MET A 330 -2.36 1.13 -1.74
C MET A 330 -2.14 0.82 -0.27
N LYS A 331 -1.00 1.25 0.28
CA LYS A 331 -0.67 1.02 1.68
C LYS A 331 -0.08 2.26 2.34
N GLY A 332 -0.47 2.52 3.60
CA GLY A 332 0.09 3.61 4.40
C GLY A 332 -0.02 4.99 3.74
N SER A 333 -0.94 5.15 2.80
CA SER A 333 -1.01 6.33 1.94
C SER A 333 -2.22 7.19 2.27
N ARG A 334 -2.15 8.46 1.86
CA ARG A 334 -3.21 9.44 2.11
C ARG A 334 -3.63 10.13 0.83
N ILE A 335 -4.93 10.27 0.64
CA ILE A 335 -5.52 11.16 -0.38
C ILE A 335 -6.37 12.18 0.35
N THR A 336 -5.99 13.46 0.27
CA THR A 336 -6.72 14.55 0.91
C THR A 336 -7.54 15.28 -0.15
N ASN A 337 -8.83 15.46 0.10
CA ASN A 337 -9.75 16.19 -0.79
C ASN A 337 -9.75 15.67 -2.23
N GLY A 338 -9.52 14.39 -2.40
CA GLY A 338 -9.45 13.71 -3.69
C GLY A 338 -10.24 12.41 -3.69
N THR A 339 -10.40 11.83 -4.87
CA THR A 339 -11.07 10.55 -5.07
C THR A 339 -10.05 9.46 -5.40
N LEU A 340 -10.13 8.33 -4.72
CA LEU A 340 -9.46 7.10 -5.16
C LEU A 340 -10.39 6.33 -6.08
N MET A 341 -10.05 6.28 -7.36
CA MET A 341 -10.76 5.52 -8.36
C MET A 341 -10.04 4.22 -8.65
N ILE A 342 -10.71 3.09 -8.46
CA ILE A 342 -10.20 1.75 -8.82
C ILE A 342 -11.16 1.10 -9.80
N ASN A 343 -10.69 0.96 -11.02
CA ASN A 343 -11.44 0.29 -12.08
C ASN A 343 -10.78 -1.06 -12.39
N GLY A 344 -11.08 -2.07 -11.60
CA GLY A 344 -10.48 -3.41 -11.73
C GLY A 344 -10.69 -4.26 -10.50
N THR A 345 -10.31 -5.53 -10.60
CA THR A 345 -10.42 -6.55 -9.55
C THR A 345 -9.17 -6.64 -8.68
N ASP A 346 -9.26 -7.41 -7.59
CA ASP A 346 -8.11 -7.83 -6.76
C ASP A 346 -7.28 -6.68 -6.17
N TYR A 347 -7.90 -5.52 -5.93
CA TYR A 347 -7.22 -4.45 -5.21
C TYR A 347 -7.01 -4.82 -3.74
N ASN A 348 -5.91 -4.26 -3.19
CA ASN A 348 -5.59 -4.37 -1.78
C ASN A 348 -5.19 -3.00 -1.22
N ILE A 349 -6.00 -2.49 -0.29
CA ILE A 349 -5.83 -1.19 0.35
C ILE A 349 -5.77 -1.41 1.85
N SER A 350 -4.76 -0.87 2.53
CA SER A 350 -4.60 -0.95 3.99
C SER A 350 -3.88 0.26 4.57
N ASP A 351 -4.15 0.57 5.83
CA ASP A 351 -3.51 1.67 6.57
C ASP A 351 -3.59 3.03 5.84
N CYS A 352 -4.69 3.29 5.13
CA CYS A 352 -4.84 4.47 4.29
C CYS A 352 -5.81 5.50 4.90
N GLU A 353 -5.63 6.76 4.52
CA GLU A 353 -6.53 7.85 4.86
C GLU A 353 -7.11 8.44 3.55
N LEU A 354 -8.42 8.26 3.33
CA LEU A 354 -9.11 8.62 2.11
C LEU A 354 -10.17 9.68 2.41
N TRP A 355 -9.85 10.94 2.16
CA TRP A 355 -10.69 12.08 2.53
C TRP A 355 -11.38 12.69 1.33
N GLY A 356 -12.66 12.42 1.18
CA GLY A 356 -13.51 12.91 0.10
C GLY A 356 -14.29 14.19 0.39
N ALA A 357 -13.95 14.92 1.46
CA ALA A 357 -14.75 16.03 1.98
C ALA A 357 -15.17 17.10 0.95
N TYR A 358 -14.33 17.38 -0.04
CA TYR A 358 -14.59 18.36 -1.11
C TYR A 358 -15.00 17.71 -2.43
N ARG A 359 -15.36 16.43 -2.42
CA ARG A 359 -15.73 15.65 -3.60
C ARG A 359 -17.09 15.00 -3.41
N GLU A 360 -17.68 14.57 -4.50
CA GLU A 360 -18.89 13.75 -4.44
C GLU A 360 -18.60 12.40 -3.75
N ARG A 361 -17.40 11.83 -3.97
CA ARG A 361 -17.04 10.49 -3.54
C ARG A 361 -15.60 10.42 -3.07
N ALA A 362 -15.32 9.72 -1.98
CA ALA A 362 -13.96 9.48 -1.52
C ALA A 362 -13.30 8.33 -2.28
N VAL A 363 -14.06 7.25 -2.55
CA VAL A 363 -13.59 6.06 -3.26
C VAL A 363 -14.62 5.66 -4.29
N GLU A 364 -14.17 5.29 -5.48
CA GLU A 364 -15.00 4.69 -6.54
C GLU A 364 -14.46 3.31 -6.91
N LEU A 365 -15.31 2.27 -6.89
CA LEU A 365 -14.94 0.88 -7.16
C LEU A 365 -15.82 0.29 -8.24
N SER A 366 -15.22 -0.40 -9.22
CA SER A 366 -15.95 -1.07 -10.30
C SER A 366 -16.05 -2.59 -10.14
N ALA A 367 -15.30 -3.17 -9.22
CA ALA A 367 -15.26 -4.62 -8.97
C ALA A 367 -14.86 -4.92 -7.53
N GLY A 368 -14.76 -6.21 -7.18
CA GLY A 368 -14.37 -6.68 -5.86
C GLY A 368 -12.88 -6.62 -5.59
N GLY A 369 -12.52 -6.59 -4.33
CA GLY A 369 -11.17 -6.55 -3.78
C GLY A 369 -11.22 -6.32 -2.28
N THR A 370 -10.12 -5.96 -1.66
CA THR A 370 -10.01 -5.81 -0.21
C THR A 370 -9.62 -4.40 0.19
N ILE A 371 -10.39 -3.81 1.11
CA ILE A 371 -9.99 -2.64 1.89
C ILE A 371 -9.91 -3.12 3.35
N GLY A 372 -8.71 -3.05 3.92
CA GLY A 372 -8.41 -3.66 5.23
C GLY A 372 -8.16 -2.67 6.35
N ASP A 373 -7.73 -3.25 7.46
CA ASP A 373 -7.49 -2.60 8.74
C ASP A 373 -6.68 -1.31 8.63
N GLY A 374 -6.96 -0.37 9.52
CA GLY A 374 -6.28 0.91 9.60
C GLY A 374 -6.70 1.92 8.53
N THR A 375 -7.61 1.53 7.62
CA THR A 375 -8.10 2.46 6.60
C THR A 375 -9.24 3.30 7.14
N GLN A 376 -9.05 4.64 7.07
CA GLN A 376 -10.08 5.63 7.38
C GLN A 376 -10.61 6.24 6.08
N ILE A 377 -11.93 6.32 5.97
CA ILE A 377 -12.63 6.95 4.85
C ILE A 377 -13.50 8.07 5.40
N VAL A 378 -13.21 9.31 4.99
CA VAL A 378 -14.11 10.44 5.20
C VAL A 378 -15.02 10.54 3.97
N PRO A 379 -16.31 10.25 4.10
CA PRO A 379 -17.21 10.24 2.95
C PRO A 379 -17.26 11.59 2.22
N GLY A 380 -17.42 11.52 0.91
CA GLY A 380 -17.79 12.67 0.12
C GLY A 380 -19.28 13.00 0.26
N ARG A 381 -19.74 14.00 -0.50
CA ARG A 381 -21.15 14.45 -0.45
C ARG A 381 -22.15 13.36 -0.87
N GLU A 382 -21.78 12.46 -1.77
CA GLU A 382 -22.61 11.35 -2.20
C GLU A 382 -22.29 10.06 -1.46
N ALA A 383 -20.98 9.73 -1.31
CA ALA A 383 -20.56 8.47 -0.72
C ALA A 383 -19.11 8.49 -0.18
N GLY A 384 -18.85 7.64 0.81
CA GLY A 384 -17.52 7.19 1.16
C GLY A 384 -16.97 6.25 0.09
N ILE A 385 -17.66 5.14 -0.15
CA ILE A 385 -17.39 4.22 -1.25
C ILE A 385 -18.56 4.25 -2.20
N PHE A 386 -18.31 4.58 -3.47
CA PHE A 386 -19.29 4.50 -4.53
C PHE A 386 -19.00 3.31 -5.44
N LEU A 387 -19.98 2.43 -5.56
CA LEU A 387 -19.91 1.24 -6.39
C LEU A 387 -20.50 1.53 -7.76
N PHE A 388 -19.72 1.32 -8.80
CA PHE A 388 -20.16 1.51 -10.18
C PHE A 388 -19.65 0.36 -11.05
N ASN A 389 -20.29 0.15 -12.19
CA ASN A 389 -19.78 -0.73 -13.23
C ASN A 389 -20.35 -0.28 -14.56
N ASP A 390 -19.46 0.07 -15.50
CA ASP A 390 -19.87 0.59 -16.81
C ASP A 390 -20.71 -0.43 -17.60
N ASN A 391 -20.55 -1.75 -17.31
CA ASN A 391 -21.33 -2.83 -17.91
C ASN A 391 -22.54 -3.26 -17.05
N LYS A 392 -22.81 -2.54 -15.96
CA LYS A 392 -23.92 -2.81 -15.02
C LYS A 392 -23.87 -4.19 -14.35
N TYR A 393 -22.68 -4.77 -14.19
CA TYR A 393 -22.49 -5.96 -13.38
C TYR A 393 -22.51 -5.61 -11.88
N ASP A 394 -22.98 -6.53 -11.07
CA ASP A 394 -22.87 -6.43 -9.62
C ASP A 394 -21.42 -6.53 -9.17
N ILE A 395 -21.09 -5.94 -8.03
CA ILE A 395 -19.76 -6.02 -7.42
C ILE A 395 -19.66 -7.33 -6.62
N ASP A 396 -18.83 -8.23 -7.08
CA ASP A 396 -18.63 -9.54 -6.46
C ASP A 396 -17.38 -9.57 -5.57
N THR A 397 -17.45 -10.31 -4.45
CA THR A 397 -16.32 -10.60 -3.55
C THR A 397 -15.61 -9.37 -2.96
N MET A 398 -16.33 -8.27 -2.75
CA MET A 398 -15.78 -7.11 -2.04
C MET A 398 -15.59 -7.42 -0.55
N LYS A 399 -14.40 -7.11 -0.01
CA LYS A 399 -14.08 -7.27 1.42
C LYS A 399 -13.72 -5.93 2.05
N LEU A 400 -14.47 -5.54 3.05
CA LEU A 400 -14.16 -4.43 3.94
C LEU A 400 -13.94 -5.00 5.34
N ILE A 401 -12.72 -4.88 5.87
CA ILE A 401 -12.36 -5.46 7.16
C ILE A 401 -11.70 -4.40 8.03
N GLY A 402 -12.36 -4.03 9.13
CA GLY A 402 -11.79 -3.04 10.05
C GLY A 402 -11.69 -1.61 9.51
N VAL A 403 -12.52 -1.25 8.53
CA VAL A 403 -12.54 0.08 7.91
C VAL A 403 -13.35 1.04 8.77
N TYR A 404 -12.80 2.23 9.00
CA TYR A 404 -13.47 3.30 9.73
C TYR A 404 -14.01 4.37 8.77
N PHE A 405 -15.33 4.50 8.71
CA PHE A 405 -16.02 5.55 7.99
C PHE A 405 -16.29 6.71 8.96
N ASP A 406 -15.62 7.83 8.76
CA ASP A 406 -15.70 9.02 9.61
C ASP A 406 -16.53 10.09 8.92
N GLY A 407 -17.78 10.23 9.34
CA GLY A 407 -18.70 11.22 8.80
C GLY A 407 -18.41 12.65 9.24
N SER A 408 -17.38 12.87 10.04
CA SER A 408 -16.94 14.16 10.58
C SER A 408 -17.98 14.86 11.48
N THR A 409 -17.50 15.38 12.59
CA THR A 409 -18.29 16.23 13.47
C THR A 409 -18.29 17.71 13.03
N ASN A 410 -17.66 18.03 11.89
CA ASN A 410 -17.63 19.40 11.38
C ASN A 410 -18.96 19.71 10.69
N ALA A 411 -19.72 20.63 11.23
CA ALA A 411 -21.01 21.06 10.70
C ALA A 411 -20.95 21.59 9.24
N ASP A 412 -19.75 21.97 8.76
CA ASP A 412 -19.54 22.43 7.39
C ASP A 412 -19.44 21.29 6.36
N LEU A 413 -19.37 20.02 6.82
CA LEU A 413 -19.21 18.85 5.97
C LEU A 413 -20.50 18.03 5.97
N PHE A 414 -21.27 18.11 4.89
CA PHE A 414 -22.31 17.15 4.64
C PHE A 414 -21.69 15.89 4.05
N THR A 415 -21.86 14.75 4.71
CA THR A 415 -21.39 13.45 4.24
C THR A 415 -22.58 12.63 3.71
N GLY A 416 -22.38 12.01 2.54
CA GLY A 416 -23.37 11.11 1.96
C GLY A 416 -23.41 9.75 2.66
N TRP A 417 -23.69 8.71 1.93
CA TRP A 417 -23.69 7.33 2.44
C TRP A 417 -22.26 6.83 2.74
N GLY A 418 -22.11 5.97 3.70
CA GLY A 418 -20.84 5.28 3.89
C GLY A 418 -20.47 4.46 2.63
N ILE A 419 -21.40 3.63 2.16
CA ILE A 419 -21.31 2.89 0.90
C ILE A 419 -22.58 3.16 0.09
N LYS A 420 -22.41 3.51 -1.20
CA LYS A 420 -23.53 3.70 -2.11
C LYS A 420 -23.26 3.03 -3.45
N SER A 421 -24.25 2.38 -4.03
CA SER A 421 -24.13 1.87 -5.40
C SER A 421 -24.87 2.73 -6.41
N ALA A 422 -24.40 2.71 -7.65
CA ALA A 422 -25.18 3.17 -8.78
C ALA A 422 -26.45 2.31 -8.94
N GLU A 423 -27.48 2.88 -9.59
CA GLU A 423 -28.74 2.20 -9.81
C GLU A 423 -28.56 0.84 -10.51
N GLY A 424 -29.21 -0.18 -9.95
CA GLY A 424 -29.18 -1.55 -10.48
C GLY A 424 -27.92 -2.35 -10.14
N ILE A 425 -26.91 -1.74 -9.50
CA ILE A 425 -25.69 -2.42 -9.07
C ILE A 425 -25.82 -2.86 -7.61
N GLY A 426 -25.47 -4.11 -7.36
CA GLY A 426 -25.51 -4.71 -6.04
C GLY A 426 -24.16 -5.19 -5.54
N LEU A 427 -24.17 -5.71 -4.31
CA LEU A 427 -23.07 -6.45 -3.69
C LEU A 427 -23.43 -7.94 -3.68
N VAL A 428 -22.51 -8.75 -4.19
CA VAL A 428 -22.62 -10.21 -4.21
C VAL A 428 -21.42 -10.80 -3.48
N SER A 429 -21.63 -11.77 -2.59
CA SER A 429 -20.58 -12.42 -1.81
C SER A 429 -19.68 -11.44 -1.05
N ALA A 430 -20.20 -10.29 -0.64
CA ALA A 430 -19.44 -9.26 0.04
C ALA A 430 -19.25 -9.59 1.53
N GLU A 431 -18.10 -9.22 2.07
CA GLU A 431 -17.76 -9.29 3.49
C GLU A 431 -17.49 -7.87 4.02
N ILE A 432 -18.39 -7.33 4.85
CA ILE A 432 -18.25 -6.03 5.52
C ILE A 432 -18.18 -6.30 7.02
N VAL A 433 -16.98 -6.49 7.55
CA VAL A 433 -16.75 -7.05 8.88
C VAL A 433 -15.88 -6.13 9.72
N ALA A 434 -16.26 -5.96 10.99
CA ALA A 434 -15.56 -5.12 11.96
C ALA A 434 -15.38 -3.66 11.51
N CYS A 435 -16.17 -3.20 10.55
CA CYS A 435 -16.16 -1.80 10.11
C CYS A 435 -16.96 -0.94 11.10
N ASP A 436 -16.67 0.35 11.10
CA ASP A 436 -17.34 1.33 11.92
C ASP A 436 -17.84 2.48 11.05
N PHE A 437 -19.16 2.61 10.94
CA PHE A 437 -19.83 3.70 10.26
C PHE A 437 -20.25 4.71 11.32
N TRP A 438 -19.56 5.85 11.40
CA TRP A 438 -19.75 6.82 12.46
C TRP A 438 -20.12 8.20 11.93
N HIS A 439 -21.20 8.77 12.50
CA HIS A 439 -21.65 10.14 12.28
C HIS A 439 -21.79 10.51 10.80
N ILE A 440 -22.43 9.63 10.04
CA ILE A 440 -22.67 9.81 8.61
C ILE A 440 -24.04 10.46 8.41
N ASN A 441 -24.09 11.57 7.65
CA ASN A 441 -25.35 12.33 7.54
C ASN A 441 -26.46 11.53 6.91
N GLN A 442 -26.24 10.84 5.81
CA GLN A 442 -27.31 10.02 5.21
C GLN A 442 -27.42 8.65 5.90
N GLY A 443 -26.60 7.71 5.57
CA GLY A 443 -26.71 6.38 6.15
C GLY A 443 -25.45 5.54 5.93
N GLY A 444 -25.49 4.30 6.44
CA GLY A 444 -24.34 3.43 6.35
C GLY A 444 -24.16 2.85 4.96
N ILE A 445 -25.17 2.09 4.47
CA ILE A 445 -25.08 1.35 3.21
C ILE A 445 -26.34 1.55 2.37
N TYR A 446 -26.17 1.96 1.12
CA TYR A 446 -27.23 2.07 0.11
C TYR A 446 -26.85 1.31 -1.15
N VAL A 447 -27.48 0.16 -1.40
CA VAL A 447 -27.18 -0.68 -2.56
C VAL A 447 -28.47 -1.22 -3.18
N SER A 448 -28.48 -1.42 -4.51
CA SER A 448 -29.66 -1.97 -5.17
C SER A 448 -29.89 -3.44 -4.82
N LYS A 449 -28.81 -4.22 -4.60
CA LYS A 449 -28.89 -5.64 -4.29
C LYS A 449 -27.88 -6.02 -3.23
N LEU A 450 -28.23 -6.99 -2.39
CA LEU A 450 -27.35 -7.53 -1.36
C LEU A 450 -27.51 -9.05 -1.31
N TYR A 451 -26.64 -9.78 -2.01
CA TYR A 451 -26.76 -11.21 -2.22
C TYR A 451 -25.60 -11.97 -1.58
N SER A 452 -25.91 -13.07 -0.89
CA SER A 452 -24.93 -14.01 -0.30
C SER A 452 -23.83 -13.33 0.51
N SER A 453 -24.13 -12.21 1.12
CA SER A 453 -23.15 -11.32 1.75
C SER A 453 -23.21 -11.41 3.28
N THR A 454 -22.14 -10.96 3.92
CA THR A 454 -22.05 -10.84 5.37
C THR A 454 -21.73 -9.41 5.78
N ILE A 455 -22.58 -8.83 6.64
CA ILE A 455 -22.38 -7.52 7.25
C ILE A 455 -22.34 -7.70 8.76
N GLU A 456 -21.14 -7.56 9.36
CA GLU A 456 -20.92 -7.63 10.80
C GLU A 456 -20.15 -6.40 11.28
N SER A 457 -20.84 -5.26 11.33
CA SER A 457 -20.22 -3.94 11.51
C SER A 457 -21.02 -3.07 12.46
N ASN A 458 -20.41 -1.96 12.90
CA ASN A 458 -21.07 -0.99 13.76
C ASN A 458 -21.65 0.13 12.92
N PHE A 459 -22.91 0.50 13.21
CA PHE A 459 -23.56 1.67 12.65
C PHE A 459 -23.87 2.61 13.82
N ARG A 460 -23.10 3.68 13.94
CA ARG A 460 -23.18 4.63 15.04
C ARG A 460 -23.48 6.00 14.52
N ASP A 461 -24.65 6.52 14.90
CA ASP A 461 -25.06 7.86 14.49
C ASP A 461 -25.06 8.05 12.95
N CYS A 462 -25.44 7.01 12.24
CA CYS A 462 -25.81 7.13 10.83
C CYS A 462 -27.17 7.86 10.72
N ASP A 463 -27.43 8.55 9.60
CA ASP A 463 -28.54 9.50 9.47
C ASP A 463 -28.42 10.61 10.54
N SER A 464 -27.20 11.17 10.67
CA SER A 464 -26.90 12.16 11.70
C SER A 464 -27.56 13.53 11.46
N ASP A 465 -28.08 13.77 10.28
CA ASP A 465 -28.92 14.95 9.95
C ASP A 465 -30.40 14.75 10.27
N ASP A 466 -30.79 13.55 10.76
CA ASP A 466 -32.15 13.21 11.21
C ASP A 466 -33.22 13.31 10.12
N THR A 467 -32.83 13.03 8.87
CA THR A 467 -33.74 13.08 7.71
C THR A 467 -34.56 11.81 7.54
N GLY A 468 -34.22 10.74 8.26
CA GLY A 468 -34.99 9.51 8.34
C GLY A 468 -34.50 8.40 7.43
N GLU A 469 -33.29 8.51 6.89
CA GLU A 469 -32.66 7.45 6.11
C GLU A 469 -32.36 6.19 6.94
N ASP A 470 -32.24 5.07 6.26
CA ASP A 470 -31.92 3.78 6.88
C ASP A 470 -30.42 3.62 7.10
N ASP A 471 -30.00 2.91 8.14
CA ASP A 471 -28.59 2.50 8.31
C ASP A 471 -28.12 1.60 7.17
N ILE A 472 -29.02 0.71 6.69
CA ILE A 472 -28.79 -0.12 5.52
C ILE A 472 -30.05 -0.08 4.65
N TYR A 473 -29.88 0.35 3.41
CA TYR A 473 -30.91 0.30 2.39
C TYR A 473 -30.52 -0.66 1.27
N CYS A 474 -31.44 -1.54 0.87
CA CYS A 474 -31.30 -2.36 -0.33
C CYS A 474 -32.66 -2.64 -0.95
N ASP A 475 -32.77 -2.56 -2.28
CA ASP A 475 -33.99 -2.90 -2.99
C ASP A 475 -34.28 -4.40 -2.95
N ASP A 476 -33.21 -5.20 -3.00
CA ASP A 476 -33.25 -6.64 -3.16
C ASP A 476 -32.21 -7.33 -2.28
N VAL A 477 -32.62 -8.33 -1.49
CA VAL A 477 -31.73 -9.06 -0.58
C VAL A 477 -31.97 -10.55 -0.68
N TYR A 478 -30.89 -11.33 -0.75
CA TYR A 478 -30.94 -12.79 -0.80
C TYR A 478 -29.80 -13.43 -0.04
N ASN A 479 -30.08 -14.44 0.80
CA ASN A 479 -29.10 -15.25 1.54
C ASN A 479 -28.00 -14.44 2.23
N THR A 480 -28.36 -13.33 2.86
CA THR A 480 -27.42 -12.38 3.46
C THR A 480 -27.50 -12.43 4.99
N LYS A 481 -26.34 -12.41 5.63
CA LYS A 481 -26.21 -12.32 7.08
C LYS A 481 -25.92 -10.87 7.48
N ILE A 482 -26.73 -10.30 8.35
CA ILE A 482 -26.52 -8.95 8.89
C ILE A 482 -26.49 -9.04 10.41
N ASN A 483 -25.34 -8.68 11.00
CA ASN A 483 -25.15 -8.56 12.44
C ASN A 483 -24.68 -7.17 12.77
N ASN A 484 -25.40 -6.48 13.63
CA ASN A 484 -24.91 -5.22 14.19
C ASN A 484 -24.06 -5.54 15.42
N ARG A 485 -22.77 -5.23 15.35
CA ARG A 485 -21.89 -5.25 16.53
C ARG A 485 -22.04 -3.92 17.24
N HIS A 486 -22.61 -3.95 18.44
CA HIS A 486 -22.62 -2.75 19.25
C HIS A 486 -21.21 -2.37 19.68
N PHE A 487 -20.87 -1.14 19.36
CA PHE A 487 -19.82 -0.47 20.09
C PHE A 487 -20.43 0.07 21.41
N ARG A 488 -19.91 -0.36 22.54
CA ARG A 488 -20.15 0.34 23.80
C ARG A 488 -19.53 1.73 23.62
N GLY A 489 -20.38 2.74 23.46
CA GLY A 489 -19.92 4.13 23.44
C GLY A 489 -18.97 4.35 24.61
N LEU A 490 -17.95 5.16 24.40
CA LEU A 490 -17.09 5.65 25.46
C LEU A 490 -18.00 6.11 26.61
N ALA A 491 -17.75 5.61 27.82
CA ALA A 491 -18.45 6.07 29.00
C ALA A 491 -18.43 7.61 28.99
N PRO A 492 -19.57 8.28 29.22
CA PRO A 492 -19.63 9.72 29.12
C PRO A 492 -18.57 10.30 30.07
N LYS A 493 -17.77 11.24 29.58
CA LYS A 493 -16.94 12.04 30.43
C LYS A 493 -17.85 12.67 31.49
N LYS A 494 -17.52 12.49 32.76
CA LYS A 494 -18.30 12.94 33.92
C LYS A 494 -18.88 14.33 33.66
N GLY A 495 -20.20 14.42 33.56
CA GLY A 495 -20.93 15.68 33.49
C GLY A 495 -21.65 16.04 32.18
N ASP A 496 -21.48 15.28 31.08
CA ASP A 496 -22.16 15.60 29.82
C ASP A 496 -22.96 14.39 29.28
N ALA A 497 -24.13 14.17 29.88
CA ALA A 497 -25.07 13.14 29.48
C ALA A 497 -25.71 13.42 28.09
N SER A 498 -25.63 14.65 27.58
CA SER A 498 -26.21 15.03 26.29
C SER A 498 -25.42 14.51 25.08
N ARG A 499 -24.18 14.05 25.29
CA ARG A 499 -23.32 13.51 24.25
C ARG A 499 -23.21 11.98 24.24
N VAL A 500 -23.99 11.29 25.05
CA VAL A 500 -24.10 9.84 24.98
C VAL A 500 -25.00 9.52 23.83
N ASN A 501 -24.40 9.32 22.65
CA ASN A 501 -25.16 8.79 21.54
C ASN A 501 -25.42 7.30 21.80
N LEU A 502 -26.63 7.02 22.25
CA LEU A 502 -27.08 5.67 22.58
C LEU A 502 -27.33 4.80 21.36
N GLY A 503 -26.74 5.14 20.22
CA GLY A 503 -26.85 4.40 18.97
C GLY A 503 -28.31 4.29 18.52
N ARG A 504 -28.63 4.78 17.34
CA ARG A 504 -29.94 4.56 16.75
C ARG A 504 -30.16 3.07 16.49
N PRO A 505 -31.40 2.59 16.51
CA PRO A 505 -31.71 1.25 16.04
C PRO A 505 -31.23 1.07 14.59
N LEU A 506 -30.64 -0.07 14.29
CA LEU A 506 -30.29 -0.42 12.91
C LEU A 506 -31.57 -0.45 12.08
N LYS A 507 -31.66 0.40 11.05
CA LYS A 507 -32.76 0.42 10.10
C LYS A 507 -32.31 -0.26 8.81
N ILE A 508 -33.09 -1.21 8.35
CA ILE A 508 -32.83 -1.95 7.11
C ILE A 508 -34.09 -1.93 6.27
N THR A 509 -33.98 -1.48 5.03
CA THR A 509 -35.01 -1.59 4.03
C THR A 509 -34.63 -2.67 3.03
N ALA A 510 -35.54 -3.61 2.78
CA ALA A 510 -35.39 -4.67 1.79
C ALA A 510 -36.64 -4.79 0.94
N LYS A 511 -36.49 -5.19 -0.32
CA LYS A 511 -37.61 -5.42 -1.23
C LYS A 511 -38.49 -6.56 -0.72
N PRO A 512 -39.84 -6.41 -0.76
CA PRO A 512 -40.75 -7.47 -0.37
C PRO A 512 -40.53 -8.76 -1.16
N GLY A 513 -40.50 -9.89 -0.46
CA GLY A 513 -40.35 -11.21 -1.09
C GLY A 513 -38.96 -11.84 -1.01
N TYR A 514 -37.95 -11.11 -0.58
CA TYR A 514 -36.58 -11.60 -0.50
C TYR A 514 -36.11 -11.80 0.95
N PRO A 515 -35.63 -12.99 1.30
CA PRO A 515 -35.24 -13.28 2.67
C PRO A 515 -33.91 -12.67 3.05
N ILE A 516 -33.86 -12.07 4.23
CA ILE A 516 -32.62 -11.84 4.98
C ILE A 516 -32.36 -13.11 5.79
N SER A 517 -31.24 -13.80 5.53
CA SER A 517 -30.99 -15.13 6.10
C SER A 517 -30.73 -15.11 7.61
N SER A 518 -30.20 -14.01 8.15
CA SER A 518 -30.11 -13.80 9.59
C SER A 518 -29.86 -12.33 9.92
N ILE A 519 -30.46 -11.87 11.01
CA ILE A 519 -30.12 -10.63 11.71
C ILE A 519 -29.80 -11.00 13.14
N GLY A 520 -28.58 -10.69 13.58
CA GLY A 520 -28.13 -10.97 14.95
C GLY A 520 -27.55 -9.73 15.61
N GLY A 521 -27.74 -9.61 16.92
CA GLY A 521 -27.07 -8.63 17.75
C GLY A 521 -26.04 -9.31 18.65
N SER A 522 -24.98 -8.59 19.09
CA SER A 522 -23.99 -9.14 20.00
C SER A 522 -24.58 -9.36 21.40
N SER A 523 -24.10 -10.40 22.07
CA SER A 523 -24.41 -10.65 23.48
C SER A 523 -23.96 -9.45 24.34
N GLY A 524 -24.89 -8.81 25.00
CA GLY A 524 -24.64 -7.61 25.81
C GLY A 524 -25.60 -6.47 25.55
N PHE A 525 -26.53 -6.66 24.63
CA PHE A 525 -27.60 -5.76 24.32
C PHE A 525 -28.64 -5.70 25.43
N SER A 526 -28.97 -4.52 25.95
CA SER A 526 -30.22 -4.34 26.66
C SER A 526 -31.35 -4.28 25.63
N ALA A 527 -32.49 -4.88 25.94
CA ALA A 527 -33.66 -4.95 25.06
C ALA A 527 -34.15 -3.59 24.52
N SER A 528 -33.71 -2.48 25.12
CA SER A 528 -34.03 -1.13 24.70
C SER A 528 -33.30 -0.67 23.42
N TYR A 529 -32.23 -1.36 22.99
CA TYR A 529 -31.43 -0.96 21.83
C TYR A 529 -31.59 -1.85 20.61
N ALA A 530 -32.30 -2.97 20.73
CA ALA A 530 -32.52 -3.94 19.68
C ALA A 530 -33.73 -3.62 18.80
N ARG A 531 -33.93 -2.36 18.44
CA ARG A 531 -34.94 -2.02 17.45
C ARG A 531 -34.31 -1.94 16.07
N SER A 532 -34.03 -3.09 15.47
CA SER A 532 -33.85 -3.14 14.04
C SER A 532 -35.24 -3.12 13.39
N SER A 533 -35.60 -2.09 12.64
CA SER A 533 -36.76 -2.10 11.78
C SER A 533 -36.33 -2.55 10.40
N ILE A 534 -36.97 -3.61 9.89
CA ILE A 534 -36.84 -4.01 8.49
C ILE A 534 -38.15 -3.66 7.83
N SER A 535 -38.15 -2.72 6.89
CA SER A 535 -39.35 -2.41 6.12
C SER A 535 -39.53 -3.45 5.02
N ASN A 536 -40.71 -4.09 5.01
CA ASN A 536 -41.17 -5.04 3.99
C ASN A 536 -40.33 -6.32 3.72
N PRO A 537 -39.65 -6.98 4.68
CA PRO A 537 -39.10 -8.30 4.41
C PRO A 537 -40.24 -9.34 4.36
N THR A 538 -40.18 -10.26 3.45
CA THR A 538 -41.08 -11.42 3.43
C THR A 538 -40.62 -12.52 4.36
N PHE A 539 -39.36 -12.51 4.77
CA PHE A 539 -38.80 -13.54 5.63
C PHE A 539 -37.53 -13.07 6.39
N VAL A 540 -37.49 -13.35 7.70
CA VAL A 540 -36.31 -13.19 8.52
C VAL A 540 -36.13 -14.42 9.38
N ARG A 541 -35.02 -15.12 9.23
CA ARG A 541 -34.61 -16.21 10.11
C ARG A 541 -33.63 -15.72 11.15
N GLN A 542 -33.99 -15.84 12.41
CA GLN A 542 -33.13 -15.48 13.51
C GLN A 542 -32.40 -16.69 14.04
N LEU A 543 -31.07 -16.56 14.20
CA LEU A 543 -30.23 -17.57 14.83
C LEU A 543 -29.57 -16.97 16.08
N GLY A 544 -30.22 -17.24 17.24
CA GLY A 544 -29.63 -17.06 18.57
C GLY A 544 -29.56 -15.63 19.10
N GLY A 545 -30.13 -15.42 20.25
CA GLY A 545 -30.07 -14.20 21.05
C GLY A 545 -31.47 -13.63 21.36
N SER A 546 -31.61 -12.98 22.50
CA SER A 546 -32.88 -12.39 22.96
C SER A 546 -33.21 -11.08 22.23
N PHE A 547 -34.39 -10.94 21.70
CA PHE A 547 -34.73 -9.98 20.72
C PHE A 547 -36.00 -9.26 20.76
N ALA A 548 -36.14 -8.18 20.13
CA ALA A 548 -37.35 -7.83 19.35
C ALA A 548 -36.91 -7.13 18.06
N THR A 549 -36.92 -7.84 16.97
CA THR A 549 -36.98 -7.25 15.62
C THR A 549 -38.45 -7.01 15.30
N SER A 550 -38.88 -5.76 15.18
CA SER A 550 -40.21 -5.43 14.71
C SER A 550 -40.16 -5.35 13.19
N PHE A 551 -40.83 -6.29 12.52
CA PHE A 551 -41.08 -6.23 11.10
C PHE A 551 -42.49 -5.65 10.90
N PRO A 552 -42.66 -4.55 10.20
CA PRO A 552 -43.96 -4.07 9.86
C PRO A 552 -44.56 -4.88 8.70
N TYR A 553 -44.98 -6.11 8.97
CA TYR A 553 -45.88 -6.78 8.08
C TYR A 553 -47.25 -6.10 8.22
N GLY A 554 -47.85 -5.70 7.12
CA GLY A 554 -49.25 -5.24 7.10
C GLY A 554 -50.23 -6.36 7.42
N SER A 555 -49.86 -7.65 7.25
CA SER A 555 -50.63 -8.84 7.55
C SER A 555 -49.71 -10.05 7.77
N LEU A 556 -50.21 -11.05 8.49
CA LEU A 556 -49.54 -12.32 8.69
C LEU A 556 -49.45 -13.10 7.35
N PRO A 557 -48.28 -13.58 6.93
CA PRO A 557 -48.14 -14.44 5.76
C PRO A 557 -48.75 -15.83 6.02
N ASP A 558 -48.81 -16.68 4.98
CA ASP A 558 -49.33 -18.04 5.16
C ASP A 558 -48.46 -18.86 6.13
N ALA A 559 -49.10 -19.34 7.21
CA ALA A 559 -48.41 -20.09 8.26
C ALA A 559 -47.92 -21.47 7.81
N ALA A 560 -48.60 -22.09 6.82
CA ALA A 560 -48.27 -23.45 6.38
C ALA A 560 -46.90 -23.57 5.73
N SER A 561 -46.44 -22.52 5.06
CA SER A 561 -45.11 -22.43 4.44
C SER A 561 -44.01 -22.06 5.42
N ARG A 562 -44.33 -21.82 6.72
CA ARG A 562 -43.49 -21.12 7.67
C ARG A 562 -43.37 -21.81 9.04
N TYR A 563 -43.43 -23.11 9.04
CA TYR A 563 -43.35 -23.91 10.26
C TYR A 563 -42.14 -23.60 11.09
N GLY A 564 -42.34 -23.29 12.38
CA GLY A 564 -41.29 -22.99 13.33
C GLY A 564 -40.66 -21.58 13.23
N GLU A 565 -41.23 -20.74 12.37
CA GLU A 565 -40.75 -19.36 12.23
C GLU A 565 -41.37 -18.42 13.26
N PHE A 566 -40.57 -17.39 13.55
CA PHE A 566 -40.94 -16.32 14.47
C PHE A 566 -40.90 -14.98 13.71
N ILE A 567 -41.97 -14.23 13.73
CA ILE A 567 -42.09 -12.93 13.07
C ILE A 567 -42.76 -11.91 13.98
N VAL A 568 -42.57 -10.62 13.69
CA VAL A 568 -43.27 -9.55 14.39
C VAL A 568 -44.16 -8.78 13.40
N VAL A 569 -45.43 -8.60 13.71
CA VAL A 569 -46.40 -7.89 12.89
C VAL A 569 -47.07 -6.82 13.73
N GLY A 570 -47.01 -5.57 13.30
CA GLY A 570 -47.63 -4.46 14.03
C GLY A 570 -47.12 -4.31 15.48
N GLY A 571 -45.83 -4.63 15.72
CA GLY A 571 -45.23 -4.62 17.05
C GLY A 571 -45.49 -5.85 17.92
N LYS A 572 -46.23 -6.85 17.39
CA LYS A 572 -46.55 -8.08 18.10
C LYS A 572 -45.79 -9.27 17.55
N PRO A 573 -45.10 -10.06 18.40
CA PRO A 573 -44.42 -11.27 17.99
C PRO A 573 -45.39 -12.42 17.71
N TYR A 574 -45.15 -13.17 16.64
CA TYR A 574 -45.91 -14.36 16.25
C TYR A 574 -44.97 -15.52 15.95
N SER A 575 -45.36 -16.74 16.30
CA SER A 575 -44.68 -17.98 15.92
C SER A 575 -45.63 -18.86 15.09
N SER A 576 -45.12 -19.45 14.01
CA SER A 576 -45.87 -20.38 13.18
C SER A 576 -45.77 -21.82 13.69
N ASP A 577 -46.91 -22.49 13.86
CA ASP A 577 -47.00 -23.92 14.12
C ASP A 577 -47.23 -24.77 12.83
N GLY A 578 -47.08 -24.15 11.67
CA GLY A 578 -47.34 -24.74 10.38
C GLY A 578 -48.82 -24.77 9.97
N ALA A 579 -49.78 -24.48 10.87
CA ALA A 579 -51.19 -24.35 10.57
C ALA A 579 -51.65 -22.89 10.73
N ARG A 580 -51.11 -22.17 11.65
CA ARG A 580 -51.46 -20.77 11.96
C ARG A 580 -50.34 -20.04 12.65
N TRP A 581 -50.38 -18.71 12.58
CA TRP A 581 -49.56 -17.83 13.39
C TRP A 581 -50.16 -17.68 14.79
N ARG A 582 -49.33 -17.91 15.80
CA ARG A 582 -49.69 -17.70 17.19
C ARG A 582 -49.08 -16.42 17.69
N ASP A 583 -49.92 -15.54 18.24
CA ASP A 583 -49.52 -14.29 18.89
C ASP A 583 -48.66 -14.63 20.12
N MET A 584 -47.42 -14.16 20.09
CA MET A 584 -46.45 -14.31 21.15
C MET A 584 -46.30 -13.03 21.98
N SER A 585 -47.08 -12.01 21.69
CA SER A 585 -47.11 -10.73 22.39
C SER A 585 -47.83 -10.81 23.72
N GLY A 586 -47.83 -11.95 24.36
CA GLY A 586 -48.27 -11.98 25.75
C GLY A 586 -47.62 -10.82 26.46
N ASP A 587 -48.35 -9.74 26.70
CA ASP A 587 -48.05 -8.92 27.86
C ASP A 587 -47.73 -9.94 28.93
N LEU A 588 -46.69 -9.71 29.76
CA LEU A 588 -46.38 -10.55 30.92
C LEU A 588 -47.65 -10.61 31.77
N THR A 589 -48.63 -11.37 31.28
CA THR A 589 -49.96 -11.44 31.88
C THR A 589 -49.76 -12.28 33.12
N ALA A 590 -49.93 -11.64 34.25
CA ALA A 590 -49.93 -12.37 35.48
C ALA A 590 -50.95 -13.51 35.37
N LEU A 591 -50.52 -14.75 35.47
CA LEU A 591 -51.42 -15.88 35.64
C LEU A 591 -52.03 -15.75 37.04
N GLU A 592 -53.13 -15.06 37.16
CA GLU A 592 -53.73 -14.69 38.46
C GLU A 592 -54.47 -15.84 39.15
N THR A 593 -54.79 -16.91 38.42
CA THR A 593 -55.51 -18.05 38.99
C THR A 593 -54.59 -19.26 39.22
N ALA A 594 -54.75 -19.91 40.35
CA ALA A 594 -54.09 -21.16 40.66
C ALA A 594 -54.53 -22.24 39.64
N THR A 595 -53.68 -22.55 38.68
CA THR A 595 -53.95 -23.44 37.58
C THR A 595 -52.82 -24.51 37.52
N ASP A 596 -53.20 -25.67 37.09
CA ASP A 596 -52.26 -26.70 36.68
C ASP A 596 -51.48 -26.24 35.43
N LEU A 597 -50.16 -26.16 35.51
CA LEU A 597 -49.36 -25.76 34.36
C LEU A 597 -49.55 -26.67 33.13
N HIS A 598 -49.93 -27.94 33.38
CA HIS A 598 -50.23 -28.88 32.32
C HIS A 598 -51.59 -28.61 31.66
N ALA A 599 -52.52 -28.06 32.42
CA ALA A 599 -53.88 -27.79 31.96
C ALA A 599 -54.09 -26.39 31.40
N LEU A 600 -53.02 -25.58 31.33
CA LEU A 600 -53.11 -24.22 30.81
C LEU A 600 -53.61 -24.21 29.35
N THR A 601 -54.70 -23.50 29.12
CA THR A 601 -55.31 -23.29 27.79
C THR A 601 -54.89 -21.93 27.20
N VAL A 602 -53.89 -21.30 27.79
CA VAL A 602 -53.39 -19.99 27.35
C VAL A 602 -52.62 -20.07 26.05
N SER A 603 -52.57 -19.00 25.32
CA SER A 603 -51.77 -18.88 24.09
C SER A 603 -50.27 -19.14 24.38
N ALA A 604 -49.51 -19.57 23.36
CA ALA A 604 -48.06 -19.59 23.48
C ALA A 604 -47.55 -18.19 23.82
N GLY A 605 -46.63 -18.07 24.77
CA GLY A 605 -46.12 -16.76 25.22
C GLY A 605 -45.34 -16.84 26.51
N TYR A 606 -44.94 -15.67 26.97
CA TYR A 606 -44.26 -15.47 28.26
C TYR A 606 -45.27 -14.95 29.28
N TYR A 607 -45.22 -15.54 30.46
CA TYR A 607 -46.10 -15.21 31.58
C TYR A 607 -45.24 -15.01 32.82
N THR A 608 -45.70 -14.18 33.74
CA THR A 608 -45.14 -14.12 35.09
C THR A 608 -46.14 -14.60 36.11
N SER A 609 -45.72 -15.36 37.07
CA SER A 609 -46.55 -15.80 38.17
C SER A 609 -45.72 -16.15 39.39
N ASP A 610 -46.37 -16.16 40.53
CA ASP A 610 -45.83 -16.88 41.69
C ASP A 610 -46.05 -18.38 41.43
N ILE A 611 -44.95 -19.05 41.13
CA ILE A 611 -45.00 -20.48 40.68
C ILE A 611 -45.66 -21.39 41.73
N THR A 612 -45.61 -21.02 43.03
CA THR A 612 -46.23 -21.78 44.10
C THR A 612 -47.75 -21.82 44.06
N ARG A 613 -48.39 -20.95 43.26
CA ARG A 613 -49.85 -20.98 43.00
C ARG A 613 -50.31 -22.00 41.99
N HIS A 614 -49.35 -22.70 41.35
CA HIS A 614 -49.63 -23.66 40.30
C HIS A 614 -49.31 -25.08 40.81
N SER A 615 -50.02 -26.06 40.24
CA SER A 615 -49.65 -27.47 40.31
C SER A 615 -48.80 -27.92 39.13
N ASN A 616 -48.13 -29.06 39.21
CA ASN A 616 -47.23 -29.58 38.19
C ASN A 616 -46.04 -28.64 37.90
N ILE A 617 -45.49 -28.05 38.95
CA ILE A 617 -44.31 -27.14 38.91
C ILE A 617 -43.01 -27.89 39.00
N PRO A 618 -41.86 -27.28 38.57
CA PRO A 618 -40.55 -27.88 38.74
C PRO A 618 -40.25 -28.11 40.22
N PRO A 619 -39.65 -29.27 40.58
CA PRO A 619 -39.32 -29.58 41.98
C PRO A 619 -38.37 -28.54 42.58
N GLY A 620 -38.75 -28.01 43.76
CA GLY A 620 -37.91 -27.09 44.54
C GLY A 620 -37.93 -25.64 44.04
N VAL A 621 -38.73 -25.28 43.05
CA VAL A 621 -38.89 -23.89 42.59
C VAL A 621 -40.03 -23.23 43.37
N THR A 622 -39.74 -22.06 43.96
CA THR A 622 -40.72 -21.28 44.74
C THR A 622 -40.64 -19.81 44.39
N GLY A 623 -41.77 -19.06 44.57
CA GLY A 623 -41.86 -17.67 44.37
C GLY A 623 -42.07 -17.22 42.94
N ALA A 624 -41.72 -15.96 42.63
CA ALA A 624 -41.96 -15.40 41.30
C ALA A 624 -41.10 -16.06 40.22
N ALA A 625 -41.71 -16.43 39.13
CA ALA A 625 -41.05 -17.05 37.98
C ALA A 625 -41.58 -16.49 36.66
N GLU A 626 -40.74 -16.48 35.66
CA GLU A 626 -41.16 -16.35 34.27
C GLU A 626 -41.49 -17.73 33.71
N ILE A 627 -42.63 -17.85 33.06
CA ILE A 627 -43.14 -19.09 32.50
C ILE A 627 -43.27 -18.89 31.00
N TYR A 628 -42.50 -19.62 30.23
CA TYR A 628 -42.66 -19.66 28.77
C TYR A 628 -43.44 -20.91 28.37
N ILE A 629 -44.50 -20.72 27.60
CA ILE A 629 -45.32 -21.79 27.04
C ILE A 629 -45.20 -21.76 25.53
N GLY A 630 -44.60 -22.80 24.95
CA GLY A 630 -44.43 -22.95 23.52
C GLY A 630 -45.24 -24.14 22.99
N TYR A 631 -45.85 -23.99 21.82
CA TYR A 631 -46.52 -25.07 21.09
C TYR A 631 -45.65 -25.46 19.90
N ILE A 632 -45.28 -26.74 19.81
CA ILE A 632 -44.50 -27.27 18.70
C ILE A 632 -45.39 -27.85 17.62
N SER A 633 -46.53 -28.48 18.03
CA SER A 633 -47.62 -28.99 17.18
C SER A 633 -48.87 -29.25 18.03
N ALA A 634 -49.96 -29.68 17.43
CA ALA A 634 -51.22 -29.93 18.14
C ALA A 634 -51.12 -30.92 19.32
N GLY A 635 -50.16 -31.82 19.32
CA GLY A 635 -49.92 -32.76 20.40
C GLY A 635 -48.62 -32.51 21.22
N TYR A 636 -47.89 -31.44 20.89
CA TYR A 636 -46.56 -31.20 21.49
C TYR A 636 -46.46 -29.78 22.08
N ARG A 637 -46.16 -29.73 23.37
CA ARG A 637 -46.02 -28.46 24.10
C ARG A 637 -44.72 -28.46 24.90
N VAL A 638 -44.11 -27.28 25.03
CA VAL A 638 -42.98 -27.07 25.93
C VAL A 638 -43.36 -26.02 26.95
N ILE A 639 -43.12 -26.31 28.23
CA ILE A 639 -43.18 -25.33 29.29
C ILE A 639 -41.75 -25.09 29.80
N THR A 640 -41.34 -23.84 29.89
CA THR A 640 -40.05 -23.42 30.48
C THR A 640 -40.33 -22.53 31.67
N VAL A 641 -39.72 -22.82 32.83
CA VAL A 641 -39.85 -22.04 34.05
C VAL A 641 -38.49 -21.47 34.46
N SER A 642 -38.42 -20.16 34.58
CA SER A 642 -37.22 -19.42 35.01
C SER A 642 -37.49 -18.64 36.30
N PRO A 643 -37.00 -19.05 37.45
CA PRO A 643 -37.16 -18.31 38.72
C PRO A 643 -36.54 -16.90 38.64
N ILE A 644 -37.26 -15.85 39.06
CA ILE A 644 -36.79 -14.45 38.94
C ILE A 644 -35.81 -14.06 40.06
N LYS A 645 -35.92 -14.67 41.23
CA LYS A 645 -35.17 -14.24 42.42
C LYS A 645 -34.32 -15.30 43.09
N THR A 646 -34.24 -16.52 42.56
CA THR A 646 -33.45 -17.57 43.14
C THR A 646 -32.40 -18.10 42.16
N SER A 647 -31.26 -18.52 42.64
CA SER A 647 -30.17 -19.13 41.81
C SER A 647 -30.53 -20.51 41.24
N GLY A 648 -31.81 -20.82 41.13
CA GLY A 648 -32.29 -22.10 40.65
C GLY A 648 -32.53 -22.06 39.13
N GLY A 649 -31.65 -22.58 38.37
CA GLY A 649 -31.63 -22.71 36.91
C GLY A 649 -32.95 -22.76 36.13
N ILE A 650 -32.86 -22.80 34.82
CA ILE A 650 -34.01 -22.91 33.93
C ILE A 650 -34.49 -24.34 33.85
N TYR A 651 -35.78 -24.56 34.03
CA TYR A 651 -36.40 -25.88 33.97
C TYR A 651 -37.28 -25.99 32.74
N LYS A 652 -37.22 -27.11 32.04
CA LYS A 652 -38.05 -27.40 30.86
C LYS A 652 -38.81 -28.68 31.07
N GLN A 653 -40.02 -28.69 30.61
CA GLN A 653 -40.84 -29.90 30.53
C GLN A 653 -41.54 -29.95 29.17
N ARG A 654 -41.67 -31.13 28.61
CA ARG A 654 -42.24 -31.34 27.28
C ARG A 654 -43.45 -32.26 27.34
N LEU A 655 -44.47 -31.91 26.62
CA LEU A 655 -45.60 -32.76 26.31
C LEU A 655 -45.34 -33.45 24.97
N ASP A 656 -45.20 -34.75 24.97
CA ASP A 656 -45.07 -35.55 23.77
C ASP A 656 -46.27 -36.53 23.70
N ASP A 657 -47.02 -36.41 22.63
CA ASP A 657 -48.16 -37.28 22.31
C ASP A 657 -49.09 -37.55 23.51
N SER A 658 -49.55 -36.49 24.15
CA SER A 658 -50.46 -36.47 25.29
C SER A 658 -49.85 -36.90 26.63
N ARG A 659 -48.53 -37.10 26.74
CA ARG A 659 -47.88 -37.39 28.01
C ARG A 659 -46.83 -36.33 28.33
N TRP A 660 -46.90 -35.79 29.55
CA TRP A 660 -45.85 -34.92 30.07
C TRP A 660 -44.64 -35.72 30.52
N GLY A 661 -43.46 -35.32 30.00
CA GLY A 661 -42.17 -35.83 30.51
C GLY A 661 -41.85 -35.27 31.90
N GLU A 662 -40.68 -35.60 32.41
CA GLU A 662 -40.20 -35.04 33.69
C GLU A 662 -39.61 -33.63 33.47
N TRP A 663 -39.62 -32.82 34.53
CA TRP A 663 -38.95 -31.54 34.52
C TRP A 663 -37.41 -31.72 34.43
N VAL A 664 -36.80 -31.15 33.41
CA VAL A 664 -35.36 -31.19 33.19
C VAL A 664 -34.78 -29.84 33.49
N LYS A 665 -33.82 -29.78 34.40
CA LYS A 665 -33.01 -28.59 34.65
C LYS A 665 -32.03 -28.39 33.48
N THR A 666 -32.12 -27.31 32.74
CA THR A 666 -31.32 -27.04 31.53
C THR A 666 -30.16 -26.07 31.74
N SER A 667 -30.15 -25.34 32.85
CA SER A 667 -29.06 -24.41 33.22
C SER A 667 -29.10 -24.11 34.73
N GLY A 668 -27.95 -23.75 35.31
CA GLY A 668 -27.80 -23.32 36.70
C GLY A 668 -26.81 -24.13 37.48
#